data_19d143357276571afe4dffeffddb332f
#
_entry.id   19d143357276571afe4dffeffddb332f
#
_cell.length_a   1.000
_cell.length_b   1.000
_cell.length_c   1.000
_cell.angle_alpha   90.00
_cell.angle_beta   90.00
_cell.angle_gamma   90.00
#
_symmetry.space_group_name_H-M   'P 1'
#
loop_
_entity.id
_entity.type
_entity.pdbx_description
1 polymer ?
#
loop_
_entity_poly.entity_id
_entity_poly.type
_entity_poly.pdbx_seq_one_letter_code
_entity_poly.pdbx_strand_id
1 'polypeptide(L)'
;MVNILISGYYGFDNIGDESILRTLVSSLLEHIPDCSLTVLSHNPTSTREKYGVEAVDRMSPMAILRAVKKCDMLISGGGSLLQDVTSSKSLHYYLSIIRCAEFFHKKVFIYSQGIGPIDRPGNRRAAAAALKRADGIVVRDERSASLLEEIGIARDKVVITADPVIRMKKPDGDVGAEILRKAGVSLDGRLTVGWAIRERDTDSRFVKELLRSIQMMKDKYNAQSVLIPFHYEEDGEVCRHIAAQLPDDTAVCLNEKYLSEDMLSIIGNMDLLVGVRLHSLIYAAIMGVPLIGISYDPKCTAFLNSVGLDKLSTKENFTAELFLPEAERVLETGKEQVQCVEAHMAKLSRKLDTNEKMICAIMEKSRKHTMQDPQNNTEKKDKSGVRTAGAISFVFLLTLFAKLLGVVREMMQANIFGTGIDADLYTASYNSTLYLFTTMCYALCIAAVPILTKEFAADRKRGEKAANNLLTITLLGSLAAVVLWQVFASTPLVGTIWDLDAAELPRLASYIRIMACALPVVAAAYLNVAIFQATDHYELQGSMSIPYNAFLAIFLVTLGAKWGIKGVVIASSCAWLLQLAMSIPYAKKEHYVYRPMLDRKADYVGTYFKTALVTVLTTSIFLFCYLIDTATATALNDSAVSAFYYADKLFTPLTTSVLYSISAVMFPRFNREFTKEDSKGYLGYIWNVTENTLLFILPVCAMMCAFGTDIIRVIFESGSFTAESTEMTGSIFARYALGMSAFAVLDLLNKAYYAMKKTLVPLLINLGVLVLNLILNRVFYTDTGVALATSLALTIGAIAMTIQLFHGTKIVRLVPLLKGLAATAAMAVVLYGGRSLLVAADDSKLMLVVKCGLTGVVGCVVYVLVSMILKQNIIADTIKKFKK
;
A
#
# COMPACT_ATOMS: atom_id res chain seq x y z
N MET A 1 4.53 -29.19 -6.46
CA MET A 1 4.94 -28.66 -5.14
C MET A 1 4.06 -27.45 -4.82
N VAL A 2 3.41 -27.44 -3.68
CA VAL A 2 2.52 -26.37 -3.23
C VAL A 2 3.30 -25.44 -2.31
N ASN A 3 3.28 -24.12 -2.56
CA ASN A 3 3.99 -23.14 -1.73
C ASN A 3 3.04 -22.58 -0.67
N ILE A 4 3.29 -22.85 0.59
CA ILE A 4 2.48 -22.37 1.72
C ILE A 4 3.27 -21.31 2.49
N LEU A 5 2.66 -20.13 2.70
CA LEU A 5 3.20 -19.06 3.53
C LEU A 5 2.51 -19.09 4.89
N ILE A 6 3.29 -19.16 5.96
CA ILE A 6 2.79 -19.20 7.33
C ILE A 6 3.05 -17.84 8.00
N SER A 7 2.00 -17.23 8.55
CA SER A 7 2.05 -15.97 9.28
C SER A 7 1.63 -16.17 10.73
N GLY A 8 2.47 -15.69 11.67
CA GLY A 8 2.22 -15.82 13.11
C GLY A 8 3.16 -14.95 13.94
N TYR A 9 3.18 -15.15 15.25
CA TYR A 9 4.09 -14.46 16.17
C TYR A 9 5.36 -15.31 16.41
N TYR A 10 6.15 -15.49 15.32
CA TYR A 10 7.27 -16.41 15.29
C TYR A 10 8.62 -15.70 15.28
N GLY A 11 9.65 -16.36 15.85
CA GLY A 11 11.00 -15.82 15.95
C GLY A 11 11.21 -14.84 17.10
N PHE A 12 10.32 -14.86 18.12
CA PHE A 12 10.43 -14.02 19.32
C PHE A 12 10.78 -14.83 20.59
N ASP A 13 11.13 -16.10 20.43
CA ASP A 13 11.44 -17.02 21.52
C ASP A 13 10.31 -17.16 22.58
N ASN A 14 9.05 -16.96 22.17
CA ASN A 14 7.89 -17.28 22.97
C ASN A 14 7.59 -18.78 22.81
N ILE A 15 7.81 -19.55 23.84
CA ILE A 15 7.69 -21.02 23.82
C ILE A 15 6.34 -21.48 23.28
N GLY A 16 5.24 -20.82 23.66
CA GLY A 16 3.91 -21.19 23.19
C GLY A 16 3.70 -21.00 21.69
N ASP A 17 4.12 -19.85 21.13
CA ASP A 17 3.99 -19.58 19.70
C ASP A 17 4.98 -20.43 18.87
N GLU A 18 6.18 -20.68 19.40
CA GLU A 18 7.16 -21.58 18.78
C GLU A 18 6.65 -23.03 18.75
N SER A 19 5.93 -23.49 19.79
CA SER A 19 5.29 -24.82 19.82
C SER A 19 4.19 -24.95 18.79
N ILE A 20 3.39 -23.89 18.61
CA ILE A 20 2.38 -23.83 17.55
C ILE A 20 3.04 -23.96 16.19
N LEU A 21 4.13 -23.22 15.94
CA LEU A 21 4.87 -23.30 14.67
C LEU A 21 5.42 -24.70 14.43
N ARG A 22 6.05 -25.29 15.45
CA ARG A 22 6.60 -26.67 15.39
C ARG A 22 5.52 -27.67 14.99
N THR A 23 4.40 -27.65 15.68
CA THR A 23 3.29 -28.56 15.42
C THR A 23 2.68 -28.34 14.04
N LEU A 24 2.49 -27.10 13.65
CA LEU A 24 1.95 -26.73 12.34
C LEU A 24 2.87 -27.21 11.20
N VAL A 25 4.17 -26.94 11.30
CA VAL A 25 5.16 -27.40 10.30
C VAL A 25 5.17 -28.93 10.20
N SER A 26 5.24 -29.63 11.33
CA SER A 26 5.23 -31.11 11.35
C SER A 26 3.96 -31.67 10.74
N SER A 27 2.80 -31.12 11.11
CA SER A 27 1.49 -31.57 10.60
C SER A 27 1.34 -31.33 9.10
N LEU A 28 1.78 -30.17 8.59
CA LEU A 28 1.71 -29.88 7.15
C LEU A 28 2.65 -30.76 6.33
N LEU A 29 3.87 -31.03 6.79
CA LEU A 29 4.82 -31.89 6.09
C LEU A 29 4.37 -33.38 6.09
N GLU A 30 3.68 -33.81 7.15
CA GLU A 30 3.15 -35.17 7.25
C GLU A 30 1.94 -35.40 6.30
N HIS A 31 1.03 -34.44 6.20
CA HIS A 31 -0.22 -34.58 5.44
C HIS A 31 -0.13 -34.03 4.00
N ILE A 32 0.85 -33.19 3.70
CA ILE A 32 1.07 -32.57 2.39
C ILE A 32 2.54 -32.71 1.99
N PRO A 33 3.02 -33.91 1.64
CA PRO A 33 4.45 -34.18 1.42
C PRO A 33 5.09 -33.33 0.32
N ASP A 34 4.30 -32.92 -0.68
CA ASP A 34 4.74 -32.10 -1.82
C ASP A 34 4.60 -30.59 -1.57
N CYS A 35 4.66 -30.12 -0.33
CA CYS A 35 4.60 -28.70 -0.02
C CYS A 35 5.98 -28.09 0.27
N SER A 36 6.11 -26.80 -0.05
CA SER A 36 7.22 -25.93 0.38
C SER A 36 6.69 -24.91 1.36
N LEU A 37 7.26 -24.89 2.57
CA LEU A 37 6.83 -24.00 3.64
C LEU A 37 7.76 -22.79 3.73
N THR A 38 7.16 -21.60 3.84
CA THR A 38 7.87 -20.34 4.13
C THR A 38 7.22 -19.68 5.34
N VAL A 39 8.01 -19.30 6.34
CA VAL A 39 7.52 -18.71 7.59
C VAL A 39 7.88 -17.21 7.65
N LEU A 40 6.93 -16.36 8.01
CA LEU A 40 7.21 -14.97 8.38
C LEU A 40 7.72 -14.94 9.82
N SER A 41 9.00 -14.64 10.00
CA SER A 41 9.69 -14.68 11.30
C SER A 41 10.39 -13.38 11.62
N HIS A 42 10.50 -13.06 12.92
CA HIS A 42 11.33 -11.96 13.41
C HIS A 42 12.83 -12.30 13.31
N ASN A 43 13.18 -13.56 13.52
CA ASN A 43 14.54 -14.08 13.34
C ASN A 43 14.55 -15.21 12.30
N PRO A 44 14.64 -14.87 10.98
CA PRO A 44 14.58 -15.87 9.92
C PRO A 44 15.69 -16.92 9.99
N THR A 45 16.89 -16.54 10.42
CA THR A 45 18.03 -17.49 10.52
C THR A 45 17.75 -18.57 11.55
N SER A 46 17.39 -18.18 12.77
CA SER A 46 17.03 -19.14 13.82
C SER A 46 15.84 -20.01 13.44
N THR A 47 14.84 -19.44 12.75
CA THR A 47 13.67 -20.21 12.31
C THR A 47 14.04 -21.27 11.25
N ARG A 48 14.94 -20.97 10.30
CA ARG A 48 15.43 -21.97 9.34
C ARG A 48 16.17 -23.11 10.03
N GLU A 49 17.06 -22.78 10.95
CA GLU A 49 17.86 -23.76 11.69
C GLU A 49 16.98 -24.67 12.56
N LYS A 50 16.01 -24.09 13.30
CA LYS A 50 15.15 -24.83 14.25
C LYS A 50 14.12 -25.72 13.56
N TYR A 51 13.58 -25.31 12.41
CA TYR A 51 12.42 -25.97 11.79
C TYR A 51 12.69 -26.58 10.41
N GLY A 52 13.86 -26.33 9.80
CA GLY A 52 14.21 -26.83 8.48
C GLY A 52 13.33 -26.28 7.34
N VAL A 53 12.76 -25.09 7.50
CA VAL A 53 11.86 -24.45 6.53
C VAL A 53 12.43 -23.11 6.05
N GLU A 54 11.97 -22.61 4.92
CA GLU A 54 12.30 -21.24 4.50
C GLU A 54 11.68 -20.22 5.45
N ALA A 55 12.42 -19.15 5.72
CA ALA A 55 11.93 -18.07 6.56
C ALA A 55 12.27 -16.69 5.98
N VAL A 56 11.37 -15.75 6.19
CA VAL A 56 11.41 -14.39 5.65
C VAL A 56 11.17 -13.39 6.78
N ASP A 57 11.91 -12.28 6.75
CA ASP A 57 11.76 -11.22 7.74
C ASP A 57 10.36 -10.60 7.70
N ARG A 58 9.64 -10.76 8.80
CA ARG A 58 8.28 -10.23 9.00
C ARG A 58 8.21 -8.70 9.11
N MET A 59 9.33 -8.01 9.31
CA MET A 59 9.40 -6.55 9.38
C MET A 59 9.69 -5.91 8.02
N SER A 60 10.04 -6.70 7.01
CA SER A 60 10.33 -6.22 5.66
C SER A 60 9.10 -6.30 4.75
N PRO A 61 8.41 -5.17 4.43
CA PRO A 61 7.21 -5.18 3.57
C PRO A 61 7.47 -5.77 2.18
N MET A 62 8.65 -5.52 1.60
CA MET A 62 9.01 -6.04 0.29
C MET A 62 9.27 -7.56 0.31
N ALA A 63 9.83 -8.08 1.40
CA ALA A 63 10.04 -9.51 1.58
C ALA A 63 8.70 -10.24 1.78
N ILE A 64 7.79 -9.70 2.61
CA ILE A 64 6.43 -10.20 2.79
C ILE A 64 5.69 -10.21 1.44
N LEU A 65 5.72 -9.12 0.68
CA LEU A 65 5.03 -9.00 -0.60
C LEU A 65 5.53 -10.06 -1.61
N ARG A 66 6.85 -10.31 -1.66
CA ARG A 66 7.45 -11.36 -2.51
C ARG A 66 7.01 -12.75 -2.07
N ALA A 67 6.99 -13.02 -0.77
CA ALA A 67 6.56 -14.30 -0.21
C ALA A 67 5.07 -14.55 -0.49
N VAL A 68 4.19 -13.56 -0.29
CA VAL A 68 2.76 -13.65 -0.62
C VAL A 68 2.53 -13.87 -2.11
N LYS A 69 3.26 -13.19 -3.00
CA LYS A 69 3.14 -13.43 -4.45
C LYS A 69 3.55 -14.85 -4.86
N LYS A 70 4.57 -15.42 -4.21
CA LYS A 70 5.11 -16.74 -4.51
C LYS A 70 4.26 -17.88 -3.95
N CYS A 71 3.55 -17.67 -2.84
CA CYS A 71 2.76 -18.72 -2.22
C CYS A 71 1.48 -19.04 -3.03
N ASP A 72 0.95 -20.25 -2.83
CA ASP A 72 -0.35 -20.68 -3.32
C ASP A 72 -1.42 -20.49 -2.25
N MET A 73 -1.03 -20.64 -0.97
CA MET A 73 -1.89 -20.47 0.20
C MET A 73 -1.17 -19.68 1.30
N LEU A 74 -1.87 -18.76 1.93
CA LEU A 74 -1.49 -18.16 3.22
C LEU A 74 -2.21 -18.90 4.34
N ILE A 75 -1.45 -19.40 5.30
CA ILE A 75 -1.96 -19.86 6.58
C ILE A 75 -1.72 -18.79 7.63
N SER A 76 -2.79 -18.24 8.20
CA SER A 76 -2.71 -17.48 9.43
C SER A 76 -2.66 -18.48 10.57
N GLY A 77 -1.47 -18.63 11.15
CA GLY A 77 -1.17 -19.69 12.12
C GLY A 77 -1.96 -19.52 13.43
N GLY A 78 -1.80 -20.52 14.31
CA GLY A 78 -2.45 -20.53 15.62
C GLY A 78 -1.99 -19.41 16.56
N GLY A 79 -2.41 -19.49 17.81
CA GLY A 79 -2.17 -18.44 18.80
C GLY A 79 -3.31 -17.41 18.86
N SER A 80 -3.10 -16.29 19.55
CA SER A 80 -4.10 -15.21 19.69
C SER A 80 -3.66 -13.97 18.91
N LEU A 81 -3.59 -14.07 17.58
CA LEU A 81 -3.07 -13.01 16.71
C LEU A 81 -4.08 -11.89 16.46
N LEU A 82 -5.37 -12.27 16.29
CA LEU A 82 -6.45 -11.34 15.96
C LEU A 82 -7.15 -10.87 17.24
N GLN A 83 -6.54 -9.92 17.93
CA GLN A 83 -7.04 -9.28 19.15
C GLN A 83 -6.55 -7.83 19.23
N ASP A 84 -7.23 -6.95 19.98
CA ASP A 84 -6.84 -5.54 20.11
C ASP A 84 -6.54 -5.08 21.55
N VAL A 85 -6.44 -6.03 22.48
CA VAL A 85 -6.09 -5.78 23.89
C VAL A 85 -4.63 -5.28 24.00
N THR A 86 -3.73 -5.96 23.30
CA THR A 86 -2.30 -5.59 23.33
C THR A 86 -2.05 -4.35 22.48
N SER A 87 -2.52 -4.33 21.23
CA SER A 87 -2.35 -3.21 20.31
C SER A 87 -3.23 -3.33 19.06
N SER A 88 -3.95 -2.27 18.70
CA SER A 88 -4.62 -2.21 17.39
C SER A 88 -3.63 -2.31 16.22
N LYS A 89 -2.38 -1.86 16.38
CA LYS A 89 -1.33 -1.97 15.33
C LYS A 89 -1.01 -3.44 15.03
N SER A 90 -0.94 -4.30 16.07
CA SER A 90 -0.71 -5.74 15.90
C SER A 90 -1.84 -6.40 15.11
N LEU A 91 -3.09 -6.14 15.47
CA LEU A 91 -4.26 -6.64 14.73
C LEU A 91 -4.19 -6.22 13.25
N HIS A 92 -3.99 -4.94 12.98
CA HIS A 92 -3.92 -4.43 11.60
C HIS A 92 -2.75 -5.02 10.81
N TYR A 93 -1.62 -5.33 11.45
CA TYR A 93 -0.50 -6.03 10.80
C TYR A 93 -0.95 -7.39 10.24
N TYR A 94 -1.57 -8.26 11.05
CA TYR A 94 -2.02 -9.57 10.59
C TYR A 94 -3.15 -9.46 9.56
N LEU A 95 -4.11 -8.56 9.76
CA LEU A 95 -5.16 -8.32 8.78
C LEU A 95 -4.61 -7.79 7.44
N SER A 96 -3.52 -7.01 7.46
CA SER A 96 -2.89 -6.52 6.23
C SER A 96 -2.26 -7.64 5.40
N ILE A 97 -1.67 -8.64 6.05
CA ILE A 97 -1.10 -9.83 5.38
C ILE A 97 -2.23 -10.67 4.76
N ILE A 98 -3.33 -10.90 5.50
CA ILE A 98 -4.51 -11.59 4.99
C ILE A 98 -5.07 -10.86 3.77
N ARG A 99 -5.29 -9.54 3.85
CA ARG A 99 -5.78 -8.72 2.73
C ARG A 99 -4.81 -8.69 1.55
N CYS A 100 -3.50 -8.69 1.82
CA CYS A 100 -2.49 -8.79 0.79
C CYS A 100 -2.58 -10.13 0.04
N ALA A 101 -2.79 -11.25 0.74
CA ALA A 101 -2.99 -12.54 0.13
C ALA A 101 -4.30 -12.59 -0.70
N GLU A 102 -5.39 -12.08 -0.15
CA GLU A 102 -6.67 -11.93 -0.87
C GLU A 102 -6.53 -11.06 -2.13
N PHE A 103 -5.80 -9.95 -2.03
CA PHE A 103 -5.53 -9.06 -3.16
C PHE A 103 -4.79 -9.76 -4.29
N PHE A 104 -3.85 -10.68 -3.97
CA PHE A 104 -3.16 -11.52 -4.94
C PHE A 104 -3.90 -12.83 -5.25
N HIS A 105 -5.18 -12.95 -4.85
CA HIS A 105 -6.03 -14.13 -5.08
C HIS A 105 -5.40 -15.44 -4.58
N LYS A 106 -4.65 -15.34 -3.48
CA LYS A 106 -4.10 -16.51 -2.80
C LYS A 106 -5.15 -17.10 -1.89
N LYS A 107 -5.12 -18.41 -1.69
CA LYS A 107 -5.97 -19.08 -0.73
C LYS A 107 -5.60 -18.63 0.68
N VAL A 108 -6.59 -18.37 1.52
CA VAL A 108 -6.40 -17.92 2.91
C VAL A 108 -7.05 -18.91 3.85
N PHE A 109 -6.25 -19.44 4.76
CA PHE A 109 -6.71 -20.37 5.78
C PHE A 109 -6.35 -19.87 7.17
N ILE A 110 -7.34 -19.79 8.07
CA ILE A 110 -7.17 -19.47 9.48
C ILE A 110 -7.04 -20.81 10.23
N TYR A 111 -5.88 -21.06 10.82
CA TYR A 111 -5.52 -22.37 11.36
C TYR A 111 -5.65 -22.41 12.87
N SER A 112 -6.70 -23.01 13.40
CA SER A 112 -6.96 -23.24 14.83
C SER A 112 -6.63 -22.05 15.73
N GLN A 113 -7.05 -20.86 15.30
CA GLN A 113 -6.66 -19.59 15.93
C GLN A 113 -7.59 -19.23 17.08
N GLY A 114 -7.05 -18.72 18.17
CA GLY A 114 -7.81 -17.99 19.17
C GLY A 114 -8.09 -16.57 18.71
N ILE A 115 -9.34 -16.16 18.62
CA ILE A 115 -9.74 -14.82 18.14
C ILE A 115 -10.34 -14.00 19.26
N GLY A 116 -9.87 -12.79 19.40
CA GLY A 116 -10.34 -11.81 20.35
C GLY A 116 -9.64 -11.82 21.72
N PRO A 117 -10.06 -10.89 22.62
CA PRO A 117 -11.14 -9.90 22.38
C PRO A 117 -10.80 -8.86 21.31
N ILE A 118 -11.83 -8.39 20.61
CA ILE A 118 -11.76 -7.26 19.68
C ILE A 118 -12.85 -6.27 20.13
N ASP A 119 -12.45 -5.24 20.87
CA ASP A 119 -13.42 -4.37 21.53
C ASP A 119 -13.75 -3.12 20.71
N ARG A 120 -12.81 -2.63 19.92
CA ARG A 120 -13.00 -1.41 19.13
C ARG A 120 -13.88 -1.66 17.90
N PRO A 121 -14.98 -0.88 17.68
CA PRO A 121 -15.90 -1.09 16.56
C PRO A 121 -15.23 -1.02 15.17
N GLY A 122 -14.21 -0.16 15.00
CA GLY A 122 -13.40 -0.07 13.77
C GLY A 122 -12.61 -1.35 13.51
N ASN A 123 -12.03 -1.97 14.55
CA ASN A 123 -11.28 -3.20 14.48
C ASN A 123 -12.19 -4.41 14.19
N ARG A 124 -13.39 -4.47 14.79
CA ARG A 124 -14.42 -5.48 14.47
C ARG A 124 -14.79 -5.45 12.99
N ARG A 125 -15.07 -4.25 12.43
CA ARG A 125 -15.36 -4.09 10.99
C ARG A 125 -14.18 -4.50 10.11
N ALA A 126 -12.96 -4.15 10.51
CA ALA A 126 -11.75 -4.49 9.77
C ALA A 126 -11.50 -6.01 9.74
N ALA A 127 -11.66 -6.70 10.88
CA ALA A 127 -11.55 -8.15 11.01
C ALA A 127 -12.64 -8.87 10.20
N ALA A 128 -13.89 -8.45 10.33
CA ALA A 128 -15.01 -9.01 9.54
C ALA A 128 -14.76 -8.90 8.03
N ALA A 129 -14.28 -7.74 7.55
CA ALA A 129 -14.03 -7.51 6.12
C ALA A 129 -12.91 -8.40 5.55
N ALA A 130 -11.89 -8.73 6.35
CA ALA A 130 -10.82 -9.64 5.95
C ALA A 130 -11.26 -11.12 6.04
N LEU A 131 -11.93 -11.51 7.14
CA LEU A 131 -12.25 -12.92 7.36
C LEU A 131 -13.43 -13.44 6.53
N LYS A 132 -14.34 -12.57 6.08
CA LYS A 132 -15.47 -12.97 5.20
C LYS A 132 -15.03 -13.65 3.91
N ARG A 133 -13.82 -13.37 3.43
CA ARG A 133 -13.26 -13.87 2.17
C ARG A 133 -12.29 -15.03 2.36
N ALA A 134 -11.96 -15.39 3.60
CA ALA A 134 -11.09 -16.53 3.86
C ALA A 134 -11.72 -17.82 3.32
N ASP A 135 -10.89 -18.69 2.73
CA ASP A 135 -11.30 -19.97 2.13
C ASP A 135 -11.61 -21.04 3.20
N GLY A 136 -11.00 -20.92 4.38
CA GLY A 136 -11.28 -21.78 5.54
C GLY A 136 -11.02 -21.03 6.84
N ILE A 137 -11.93 -21.19 7.80
CA ILE A 137 -11.81 -20.57 9.13
C ILE A 137 -11.97 -21.67 10.18
N VAL A 138 -10.86 -21.97 10.83
CA VAL A 138 -10.82 -22.92 11.95
C VAL A 138 -10.34 -22.17 13.19
N VAL A 139 -11.07 -22.30 14.28
CA VAL A 139 -10.77 -21.68 15.57
C VAL A 139 -10.59 -22.76 16.63
N ARG A 140 -9.90 -22.44 17.71
CA ARG A 140 -9.56 -23.43 18.75
C ARG A 140 -10.64 -23.58 19.85
N ASP A 141 -11.56 -22.60 19.97
CA ASP A 141 -12.54 -22.55 21.06
C ASP A 141 -13.87 -21.89 20.64
N GLU A 142 -14.93 -22.18 21.39
CA GLU A 142 -16.30 -21.68 21.16
C GLU A 142 -16.38 -20.15 21.28
N ARG A 143 -15.60 -19.56 22.18
CA ARG A 143 -15.57 -18.12 22.38
C ARG A 143 -15.09 -17.39 21.12
N SER A 144 -14.06 -17.91 20.47
CA SER A 144 -13.55 -17.38 19.20
C SER A 144 -14.61 -17.49 18.09
N ALA A 145 -15.38 -18.59 18.08
CA ALA A 145 -16.45 -18.77 17.11
C ALA A 145 -17.63 -17.80 17.37
N SER A 146 -18.04 -17.61 18.62
CA SER A 146 -19.09 -16.66 19.00
C SER A 146 -18.70 -15.22 18.64
N LEU A 147 -17.46 -14.82 18.90
CA LEU A 147 -16.98 -13.50 18.51
C LEU A 147 -16.99 -13.30 16.97
N LEU A 148 -16.64 -14.34 16.20
CA LEU A 148 -16.73 -14.28 14.75
C LEU A 148 -18.17 -14.10 14.27
N GLU A 149 -19.13 -14.78 14.90
CA GLU A 149 -20.55 -14.62 14.62
C GLU A 149 -21.04 -13.20 14.97
N GLU A 150 -20.67 -12.66 16.13
CA GLU A 150 -20.98 -11.29 16.53
C GLU A 150 -20.49 -10.23 15.53
N ILE A 151 -19.32 -10.45 14.90
CA ILE A 151 -18.80 -9.52 13.89
C ILE A 151 -19.32 -9.81 12.48
N GLY A 152 -20.27 -10.77 12.33
CA GLY A 152 -21.00 -11.04 11.10
C GLY A 152 -20.34 -12.04 10.15
N ILE A 153 -19.57 -13.00 10.67
CA ILE A 153 -19.14 -14.21 9.97
C ILE A 153 -20.19 -15.30 10.22
N ALA A 154 -20.71 -15.90 9.16
CA ALA A 154 -21.73 -16.96 9.30
C ALA A 154 -21.17 -18.17 10.06
N ARG A 155 -21.96 -18.69 11.03
CA ARG A 155 -21.51 -19.76 11.95
C ARG A 155 -21.14 -21.05 11.23
N ASP A 156 -21.78 -21.35 10.10
CA ASP A 156 -21.52 -22.51 9.25
C ASP A 156 -20.16 -22.48 8.52
N LYS A 157 -19.54 -21.29 8.43
CA LYS A 157 -18.18 -21.09 7.88
C LYS A 157 -17.08 -21.32 8.91
N VAL A 158 -17.41 -21.42 10.19
CA VAL A 158 -16.45 -21.50 11.29
C VAL A 158 -16.44 -22.91 11.87
N VAL A 159 -15.30 -23.56 11.82
CA VAL A 159 -15.08 -24.88 12.40
C VAL A 159 -14.31 -24.74 13.71
N ILE A 160 -14.74 -25.47 14.74
CA ILE A 160 -14.07 -25.48 16.05
C ILE A 160 -13.26 -26.78 16.19
N THR A 161 -11.98 -26.63 16.49
CA THR A 161 -11.07 -27.75 16.74
C THR A 161 -10.48 -27.68 18.15
N ALA A 162 -9.19 -27.46 18.26
CA ALA A 162 -8.45 -27.33 19.51
C ALA A 162 -7.14 -26.53 19.28
N ASP A 163 -6.38 -26.28 20.33
CA ASP A 163 -5.05 -25.69 20.20
C ASP A 163 -4.11 -26.70 19.54
N PRO A 164 -3.37 -26.32 18.47
CA PRO A 164 -2.50 -27.25 17.74
C PRO A 164 -1.44 -27.92 18.60
N VAL A 165 -0.96 -27.25 19.63
CA VAL A 165 0.10 -27.76 20.53
C VAL A 165 -0.26 -29.09 21.18
N ILE A 166 -1.57 -29.43 21.29
CA ILE A 166 -2.05 -30.74 21.76
C ILE A 166 -1.42 -31.94 21.02
N ARG A 167 -1.02 -31.74 19.75
CA ARG A 167 -0.37 -32.74 18.92
C ARG A 167 1.16 -32.74 18.99
N MET A 168 1.74 -31.96 19.88
CA MET A 168 3.18 -31.95 20.04
C MET A 168 3.66 -33.34 20.49
N LYS A 169 4.65 -33.88 19.79
CA LYS A 169 5.17 -35.21 20.11
C LYS A 169 5.94 -35.16 21.42
N LYS A 170 5.77 -36.20 22.26
CA LYS A 170 6.59 -36.37 23.44
C LYS A 170 8.06 -36.52 23.01
N PRO A 171 9.02 -35.86 23.69
CA PRO A 171 10.42 -35.95 23.33
C PRO A 171 10.97 -37.35 23.52
N ASP A 172 11.88 -37.78 22.64
CA ASP A 172 12.64 -39.02 22.80
C ASP A 172 13.77 -38.81 23.81
N GLY A 173 13.77 -39.56 24.88
CA GLY A 173 14.74 -39.44 25.95
C GLY A 173 14.36 -38.44 27.05
N ASP A 174 15.20 -38.33 28.08
CA ASP A 174 14.92 -37.55 29.28
C ASP A 174 15.87 -36.35 29.42
N VAL A 175 15.91 -35.53 28.39
CA VAL A 175 16.69 -34.26 28.38
C VAL A 175 16.25 -33.34 29.51
N GLY A 176 14.95 -33.35 29.87
CA GLY A 176 14.41 -32.58 30.97
C GLY A 176 15.03 -32.92 32.32
N ALA A 177 15.26 -34.19 32.62
CA ALA A 177 15.92 -34.60 33.86
C ALA A 177 17.39 -34.15 33.93
N GLU A 178 18.12 -34.15 32.81
CA GLU A 178 19.47 -33.58 32.78
C GLU A 178 19.49 -32.07 33.04
N ILE A 179 18.58 -31.35 32.43
CA ILE A 179 18.44 -29.88 32.62
C ILE A 179 18.11 -29.58 34.08
N LEU A 180 17.16 -30.29 34.66
CA LEU A 180 16.75 -30.15 36.05
C LEU A 180 17.87 -30.42 37.02
N ARG A 181 18.64 -31.54 36.83
CA ARG A 181 19.82 -31.85 37.66
C ARG A 181 20.90 -30.76 37.55
N LYS A 182 21.19 -30.27 36.36
CA LYS A 182 22.12 -29.15 36.16
C LYS A 182 21.65 -27.88 36.86
N ALA A 183 20.33 -27.63 36.92
CA ALA A 183 19.74 -26.52 37.64
C ALA A 183 19.70 -26.72 39.17
N GLY A 184 20.10 -27.90 39.68
CA GLY A 184 20.13 -28.19 41.13
C GLY A 184 18.83 -28.83 41.65
N VAL A 185 17.98 -29.35 40.80
CA VAL A 185 16.78 -30.08 41.19
C VAL A 185 17.10 -31.53 41.48
N SER A 186 16.72 -32.01 42.70
CA SER A 186 16.84 -33.44 43.06
C SER A 186 15.59 -34.19 42.54
N LEU A 187 15.82 -35.20 41.72
CA LEU A 187 14.75 -36.07 41.17
C LEU A 187 14.64 -37.39 41.93
N ASP A 188 15.38 -37.56 43.03
CA ASP A 188 15.50 -38.83 43.75
C ASP A 188 14.41 -38.95 44.85
N GLY A 189 13.15 -39.15 44.44
CA GLY A 189 12.01 -39.43 45.34
C GLY A 189 11.46 -38.24 46.12
N ARG A 190 11.93 -37.04 45.89
CA ARG A 190 11.40 -35.80 46.48
C ARG A 190 10.26 -35.26 45.60
N LEU A 191 9.11 -34.89 46.15
CA LEU A 191 8.00 -34.33 45.44
C LEU A 191 8.42 -33.02 44.73
N THR A 192 8.27 -33.01 43.40
CA THR A 192 8.71 -31.90 42.54
C THR A 192 7.48 -31.20 41.98
N VAL A 193 7.31 -29.91 42.35
CA VAL A 193 6.19 -29.08 41.90
C VAL A 193 6.67 -28.00 40.93
N GLY A 194 6.17 -28.07 39.68
CA GLY A 194 6.45 -27.05 38.67
C GLY A 194 5.52 -25.85 38.78
N TRP A 195 6.04 -24.65 38.70
CA TRP A 195 5.26 -23.38 38.75
C TRP A 195 5.50 -22.59 37.49
N ALA A 196 4.54 -22.58 36.57
CA ALA A 196 4.57 -21.81 35.34
C ALA A 196 3.81 -20.48 35.52
N ILE A 197 4.51 -19.47 35.95
CA ILE A 197 3.97 -18.19 36.43
C ILE A 197 3.86 -17.19 35.28
N ARG A 198 2.90 -16.26 35.37
CA ARG A 198 2.80 -15.05 34.56
C ARG A 198 2.46 -13.85 35.44
N GLU A 199 3.45 -13.07 35.79
CA GLU A 199 3.34 -11.82 36.55
C GLU A 199 4.48 -10.88 36.17
N ARG A 200 4.27 -9.59 36.33
CA ARG A 200 5.29 -8.55 36.12
C ARG A 200 5.61 -7.78 37.38
N ASP A 201 4.66 -7.71 38.30
CA ASP A 201 4.81 -7.02 39.55
C ASP A 201 5.30 -8.01 40.64
N THR A 202 6.56 -7.87 41.03
CA THR A 202 7.23 -8.70 42.04
C THR A 202 6.61 -8.55 43.43
N ASP A 203 5.94 -7.43 43.72
CA ASP A 203 5.34 -7.15 45.01
C ASP A 203 3.82 -7.38 45.06
N SER A 204 3.26 -7.94 43.98
CA SER A 204 1.83 -8.19 43.84
C SER A 204 1.29 -9.13 44.95
N ARG A 205 0.04 -8.99 45.33
CA ARG A 205 -0.65 -9.93 46.23
C ARG A 205 -0.47 -11.37 45.73
N PHE A 206 -0.57 -11.57 44.42
CA PHE A 206 -0.45 -12.90 43.81
C PHE A 206 0.92 -13.53 44.08
N VAL A 207 2.03 -12.78 43.96
CA VAL A 207 3.39 -13.25 44.28
C VAL A 207 3.52 -13.63 45.76
N LYS A 208 2.94 -12.82 46.67
CA LYS A 208 2.95 -13.11 48.11
C LYS A 208 2.21 -14.41 48.42
N GLU A 209 1.07 -14.65 47.80
CA GLU A 209 0.32 -15.89 47.96
C GLU A 209 1.02 -17.10 47.31
N LEU A 210 1.74 -16.91 46.19
CA LEU A 210 2.59 -17.96 45.63
C LEU A 210 3.73 -18.32 46.59
N LEU A 211 4.44 -17.36 47.17
CA LEU A 211 5.49 -17.61 48.14
C LEU A 211 4.96 -18.44 49.32
N ARG A 212 3.82 -18.06 49.88
CA ARG A 212 3.12 -18.83 50.94
C ARG A 212 2.80 -20.25 50.50
N SER A 213 2.25 -20.40 49.26
CA SER A 213 1.90 -21.70 48.73
C SER A 213 3.11 -22.64 48.58
N ILE A 214 4.21 -22.11 48.04
CA ILE A 214 5.49 -22.83 47.88
C ILE A 214 6.02 -23.24 49.27
N GLN A 215 6.01 -22.33 50.23
CA GLN A 215 6.47 -22.64 51.59
C GLN A 215 5.59 -23.70 52.23
N MET A 216 4.25 -23.63 52.13
CA MET A 216 3.35 -24.65 52.64
C MET A 216 3.59 -26.04 52.05
N MET A 217 3.88 -26.14 50.73
CA MET A 217 4.25 -27.39 50.07
C MET A 217 5.60 -27.94 50.59
N LYS A 218 6.56 -27.06 50.84
CA LYS A 218 7.83 -27.42 51.46
C LYS A 218 7.63 -27.98 52.88
N ASP A 219 6.88 -27.25 53.72
CA ASP A 219 6.72 -27.60 55.12
C ASP A 219 5.96 -28.91 55.29
N LYS A 220 4.93 -29.15 54.46
CA LYS A 220 4.07 -30.30 54.61
C LYS A 220 4.58 -31.55 53.92
N TYR A 221 5.14 -31.41 52.71
CA TYR A 221 5.54 -32.55 51.86
C TYR A 221 7.05 -32.62 51.58
N ASN A 222 7.84 -31.71 52.16
CA ASN A 222 9.26 -31.51 51.81
C ASN A 222 9.43 -31.37 50.28
N ALA A 223 8.42 -30.74 49.63
CA ALA A 223 8.42 -30.55 48.18
C ALA A 223 9.54 -29.62 47.72
N GLN A 224 10.05 -29.85 46.52
CA GLN A 224 10.93 -28.94 45.81
C GLN A 224 10.14 -28.24 44.72
N SER A 225 10.21 -26.94 44.65
CA SER A 225 9.53 -26.12 43.68
C SER A 225 10.46 -25.75 42.52
N VAL A 226 9.96 -25.90 41.28
CA VAL A 226 10.69 -25.49 40.06
C VAL A 226 9.91 -24.34 39.42
N LEU A 227 10.51 -23.15 39.39
CA LEU A 227 9.95 -21.96 38.76
C LEU A 227 10.31 -21.95 37.28
N ILE A 228 9.29 -22.04 36.42
CA ILE A 228 9.42 -22.29 34.98
C ILE A 228 8.99 -21.07 34.19
N PRO A 229 9.90 -20.21 33.71
CA PRO A 229 9.55 -19.05 32.90
C PRO A 229 9.25 -19.49 31.44
N PHE A 230 8.00 -19.35 31.00
CA PHE A 230 7.56 -19.64 29.63
C PHE A 230 7.92 -18.54 28.65
N HIS A 231 8.08 -17.32 29.12
CA HIS A 231 8.66 -16.21 28.37
C HIS A 231 9.83 -15.67 29.21
N TYR A 232 11.02 -16.06 28.80
CA TYR A 232 12.22 -15.85 29.63
C TYR A 232 12.43 -14.38 30.04
N GLU A 233 12.20 -13.43 29.12
CA GLU A 233 12.39 -11.99 29.36
C GLU A 233 11.28 -11.38 30.22
N GLU A 234 10.04 -11.84 30.11
CA GLU A 234 8.92 -11.33 30.89
C GLU A 234 8.74 -12.01 32.25
N ASP A 235 8.84 -13.35 32.30
CA ASP A 235 8.52 -14.14 33.48
C ASP A 235 9.75 -14.40 34.37
N GLY A 236 10.94 -14.33 33.77
CA GLY A 236 12.19 -14.75 34.46
C GLY A 236 12.56 -13.86 35.65
N GLU A 237 12.25 -12.54 35.59
CA GLU A 237 12.53 -11.62 36.70
C GLU A 237 11.72 -12.00 37.95
N VAL A 238 10.42 -12.19 37.80
CA VAL A 238 9.55 -12.60 38.90
C VAL A 238 9.89 -13.98 39.43
N CYS A 239 10.22 -14.93 38.54
CA CYS A 239 10.67 -16.27 38.99
C CYS A 239 11.95 -16.21 39.83
N ARG A 240 12.94 -15.44 39.44
CA ARG A 240 14.18 -15.23 40.24
C ARG A 240 13.87 -14.51 41.55
N HIS A 241 13.00 -13.52 41.53
CA HIS A 241 12.61 -12.79 42.74
C HIS A 241 11.94 -13.72 43.79
N ILE A 242 11.03 -14.62 43.33
CA ILE A 242 10.38 -15.63 44.18
C ILE A 242 11.45 -16.60 44.73
N ALA A 243 12.33 -17.14 43.86
CA ALA A 243 13.36 -18.08 44.30
C ALA A 243 14.29 -17.46 45.38
N ALA A 244 14.65 -16.20 45.21
CA ALA A 244 15.53 -15.46 46.15
C ALA A 244 14.92 -15.18 47.53
N GLN A 245 13.58 -15.23 47.66
CA GLN A 245 12.89 -15.03 48.93
C GLN A 245 12.63 -16.30 49.71
N LEU A 246 12.93 -17.46 49.15
CA LEU A 246 12.71 -18.78 49.74
C LEU A 246 14.03 -19.36 50.22
N PRO A 247 14.02 -20.27 51.27
CA PRO A 247 15.23 -21.00 51.67
C PRO A 247 15.89 -21.78 50.51
N ASP A 248 17.23 -21.88 50.55
CA ASP A 248 18.05 -22.39 49.44
C ASP A 248 17.61 -23.71 48.82
N ASP A 249 16.98 -24.62 49.54
CA ASP A 249 16.57 -25.92 49.02
C ASP A 249 15.04 -26.01 48.73
N THR A 250 14.35 -24.85 48.75
CA THR A 250 12.88 -24.80 48.59
C THR A 250 12.47 -24.63 47.14
N ALA A 251 13.12 -23.74 46.41
CA ALA A 251 12.77 -23.43 45.04
C ALA A 251 13.98 -23.20 44.14
N VAL A 252 13.91 -23.70 42.92
CA VAL A 252 14.92 -23.51 41.85
C VAL A 252 14.27 -22.76 40.72
N CYS A 253 14.91 -21.69 40.19
CA CYS A 253 14.49 -20.98 39.02
C CYS A 253 15.27 -21.47 37.79
N LEU A 254 14.57 -21.81 36.69
CA LEU A 254 15.23 -22.12 35.44
C LEU A 254 15.69 -20.82 34.78
N ASN A 255 16.99 -20.64 34.61
CA ASN A 255 17.62 -19.39 34.19
C ASN A 255 18.14 -19.36 32.75
N GLU A 256 17.81 -20.34 31.95
CA GLU A 256 18.23 -20.45 30.57
C GLU A 256 17.03 -20.40 29.62
N LYS A 257 17.28 -20.11 28.34
CA LYS A 257 16.28 -20.22 27.28
C LYS A 257 16.26 -21.66 26.75
N TYR A 258 15.11 -22.30 26.85
CA TYR A 258 14.93 -23.69 26.41
C TYR A 258 14.09 -23.74 25.13
N LEU A 259 14.30 -24.79 24.33
CA LEU A 259 13.43 -25.11 23.21
C LEU A 259 12.07 -25.62 23.69
N SER A 260 11.08 -25.61 22.83
CA SER A 260 9.74 -26.11 23.19
C SER A 260 9.73 -27.58 23.60
N GLU A 261 10.58 -28.39 23.00
CA GLU A 261 10.74 -29.82 23.33
C GLU A 261 11.44 -30.04 24.67
N ASP A 262 12.48 -29.23 24.95
CA ASP A 262 13.17 -29.29 26.24
C ASP A 262 12.21 -28.91 27.37
N MET A 263 11.42 -27.85 27.16
CA MET A 263 10.42 -27.41 28.13
C MET A 263 9.33 -28.47 28.36
N LEU A 264 8.90 -29.15 27.28
CA LEU A 264 7.97 -30.27 27.40
C LEU A 264 8.57 -31.41 28.23
N SER A 265 9.84 -31.78 28.00
CA SER A 265 10.58 -32.75 28.78
C SER A 265 10.77 -32.35 30.23
N ILE A 266 11.07 -31.09 30.50
CA ILE A 266 11.16 -30.52 31.86
C ILE A 266 9.86 -30.73 32.62
N ILE A 267 8.71 -30.36 32.01
CA ILE A 267 7.40 -30.51 32.64
C ILE A 267 7.07 -31.97 32.90
N GLY A 268 7.47 -32.88 32.02
CA GLY A 268 7.29 -34.30 32.17
C GLY A 268 7.94 -34.93 33.42
N ASN A 269 8.90 -34.22 34.03
CA ASN A 269 9.57 -34.61 35.27
C ASN A 269 8.97 -34.01 36.55
N MET A 270 7.80 -33.35 36.45
CA MET A 270 7.09 -32.82 37.59
C MET A 270 6.06 -33.81 38.12
N ASP A 271 5.89 -33.90 39.43
CA ASP A 271 4.82 -34.64 40.06
C ASP A 271 3.49 -33.88 40.07
N LEU A 272 3.56 -32.54 40.04
CA LEU A 272 2.44 -31.63 39.95
C LEU A 272 2.84 -30.37 39.18
N LEU A 273 2.03 -29.90 38.24
CA LEU A 273 2.20 -28.61 37.63
C LEU A 273 1.12 -27.61 38.08
N VAL A 274 1.55 -26.45 38.55
CA VAL A 274 0.70 -25.29 38.80
C VAL A 274 0.90 -24.30 37.66
N GLY A 275 -0.11 -24.15 36.78
CA GLY A 275 0.03 -23.38 35.55
C GLY A 275 -0.87 -22.13 35.54
N VAL A 276 -0.25 -20.97 35.31
CA VAL A 276 -0.94 -19.72 34.96
C VAL A 276 -0.97 -19.53 33.45
N ARG A 277 0.05 -20.03 32.73
CA ARG A 277 0.14 -19.91 31.28
C ARG A 277 -0.54 -21.09 30.58
N LEU A 278 -1.34 -20.81 29.52
CA LEU A 278 -2.07 -21.81 28.75
C LEU A 278 -1.20 -22.98 28.30
N HIS A 279 -0.05 -22.67 27.69
CA HIS A 279 0.80 -23.73 27.12
C HIS A 279 1.47 -24.60 28.19
N SER A 280 1.68 -24.10 29.42
CA SER A 280 2.17 -24.95 30.52
C SER A 280 1.13 -26.02 30.92
N LEU A 281 -0.15 -25.65 30.92
CA LEU A 281 -1.24 -26.57 31.18
C LEU A 281 -1.38 -27.63 30.05
N ILE A 282 -1.23 -27.18 28.79
CA ILE A 282 -1.22 -28.11 27.64
C ILE A 282 -0.04 -29.07 27.74
N TYR A 283 1.14 -28.61 28.11
CA TYR A 283 2.32 -29.42 28.24
C TYR A 283 2.17 -30.49 29.34
N ALA A 284 1.64 -30.10 30.51
CA ALA A 284 1.33 -31.06 31.56
C ALA A 284 0.33 -32.13 31.09
N ALA A 285 -0.72 -31.71 30.37
CA ALA A 285 -1.70 -32.61 29.79
C ALA A 285 -1.10 -33.58 28.77
N ILE A 286 -0.13 -33.15 27.92
CA ILE A 286 0.57 -33.98 26.96
C ILE A 286 1.45 -35.02 27.69
N MET A 287 2.20 -34.56 28.70
CA MET A 287 3.15 -35.41 29.43
C MET A 287 2.48 -36.33 30.43
N GLY A 288 1.20 -36.16 30.76
CA GLY A 288 0.47 -36.93 31.74
C GLY A 288 0.83 -36.52 33.17
N VAL A 289 1.12 -35.26 33.39
CA VAL A 289 1.43 -34.68 34.70
C VAL A 289 0.15 -34.12 35.30
N PRO A 290 -0.18 -34.45 36.55
CA PRO A 290 -1.27 -33.82 37.27
C PRO A 290 -1.12 -32.29 37.29
N LEU A 291 -2.25 -31.56 37.11
CA LEU A 291 -2.17 -30.11 36.92
C LEU A 291 -3.24 -29.33 37.70
N ILE A 292 -2.86 -28.15 38.14
CA ILE A 292 -3.76 -27.16 38.76
C ILE A 292 -3.67 -25.88 37.92
N GLY A 293 -4.82 -25.42 37.39
CA GLY A 293 -4.88 -24.22 36.55
C GLY A 293 -5.33 -22.97 37.33
N ILE A 294 -4.53 -21.90 37.28
CA ILE A 294 -4.90 -20.57 37.76
C ILE A 294 -5.16 -19.70 36.54
N SER A 295 -6.38 -19.18 36.42
CA SER A 295 -6.77 -18.45 35.21
C SER A 295 -6.46 -16.95 35.33
N TYR A 296 -5.66 -16.42 34.40
CA TYR A 296 -5.49 -14.98 34.19
C TYR A 296 -6.20 -14.50 32.92
N ASP A 297 -6.56 -15.43 32.07
CA ASP A 297 -7.14 -15.17 30.73
C ASP A 297 -8.21 -16.25 30.45
N PRO A 298 -9.36 -15.89 29.91
CA PRO A 298 -10.42 -16.83 29.59
C PRO A 298 -10.02 -18.05 28.75
N LYS A 299 -8.91 -17.96 27.97
CA LYS A 299 -8.38 -19.13 27.20
C LYS A 299 -7.87 -20.25 28.10
N CYS A 300 -7.32 -19.93 29.29
CA CYS A 300 -6.90 -20.95 30.26
C CYS A 300 -8.11 -21.70 30.79
N THR A 301 -9.17 -20.97 31.17
CA THR A 301 -10.45 -21.58 31.61
C THR A 301 -11.06 -22.42 30.50
N ALA A 302 -11.07 -21.93 29.25
CA ALA A 302 -11.62 -22.68 28.12
C ALA A 302 -10.88 -24.01 27.87
N PHE A 303 -9.54 -24.00 27.98
CA PHE A 303 -8.73 -25.22 27.86
C PHE A 303 -9.03 -26.20 29.01
N LEU A 304 -9.00 -25.75 30.26
CA LEU A 304 -9.28 -26.60 31.43
C LEU A 304 -10.65 -27.28 31.27
N ASN A 305 -11.70 -26.53 30.98
CA ASN A 305 -13.05 -27.07 30.74
C ASN A 305 -13.06 -28.08 29.58
N SER A 306 -12.26 -27.85 28.52
CA SER A 306 -12.18 -28.76 27.36
C SER A 306 -11.54 -30.10 27.69
N VAL A 307 -10.74 -30.18 28.74
CA VAL A 307 -10.10 -31.42 29.22
C VAL A 307 -10.78 -31.96 30.49
N GLY A 308 -11.95 -31.44 30.84
CA GLY A 308 -12.77 -31.94 31.97
C GLY A 308 -12.28 -31.46 33.34
N LEU A 309 -11.56 -30.35 33.40
CA LEU A 309 -11.05 -29.74 34.62
C LEU A 309 -11.63 -28.34 34.83
N ASP A 310 -11.80 -27.95 36.10
CA ASP A 310 -12.10 -26.59 36.47
C ASP A 310 -10.83 -25.83 36.85
N LYS A 311 -10.88 -24.48 36.70
CA LYS A 311 -9.82 -23.63 37.26
C LYS A 311 -9.94 -23.61 38.78
N LEU A 312 -8.79 -23.58 39.48
CA LEU A 312 -8.75 -23.38 40.93
C LEU A 312 -9.32 -21.99 41.29
N SER A 313 -8.84 -20.96 40.62
CA SER A 313 -9.25 -19.58 40.87
C SER A 313 -8.84 -18.68 39.70
N THR A 314 -9.25 -17.41 39.77
CA THR A 314 -8.56 -16.38 38.97
C THR A 314 -7.29 -15.92 39.72
N LYS A 315 -6.38 -15.32 39.00
CA LYS A 315 -5.13 -14.77 39.56
C LYS A 315 -5.40 -13.75 40.68
N GLU A 316 -6.44 -12.93 40.54
CA GLU A 316 -6.84 -11.92 41.53
C GLU A 316 -7.37 -12.52 42.82
N ASN A 317 -8.00 -13.72 42.75
CA ASN A 317 -8.63 -14.40 43.85
C ASN A 317 -7.83 -15.59 44.40
N PHE A 318 -6.59 -15.77 43.87
CA PHE A 318 -5.72 -16.85 44.32
C PHE A 318 -5.22 -16.59 45.75
N THR A 319 -5.29 -17.63 46.62
CA THR A 319 -4.73 -17.64 47.97
C THR A 319 -4.11 -18.99 48.26
N ALA A 320 -3.14 -19.02 49.20
CA ALA A 320 -2.49 -20.25 49.62
C ALA A 320 -3.47 -21.21 50.35
N GLU A 321 -4.48 -20.67 51.03
CA GLU A 321 -5.53 -21.45 51.72
C GLU A 321 -6.45 -22.20 50.72
N LEU A 322 -6.67 -21.63 49.50
CA LEU A 322 -7.40 -22.32 48.44
C LEU A 322 -6.53 -23.35 47.74
N PHE A 323 -5.23 -23.06 47.61
CA PHE A 323 -4.30 -23.89 46.88
C PHE A 323 -4.01 -25.21 47.58
N LEU A 324 -3.66 -25.22 48.86
CA LEU A 324 -3.19 -26.39 49.56
C LEU A 324 -4.19 -27.57 49.54
N PRO A 325 -5.48 -27.41 49.89
CA PRO A 325 -6.43 -28.50 49.81
C PRO A 325 -6.61 -29.07 48.39
N GLU A 326 -6.55 -28.21 47.39
CA GLU A 326 -6.61 -28.67 46.00
C GLU A 326 -5.35 -29.40 45.56
N ALA A 327 -4.17 -28.96 45.97
CA ALA A 327 -2.93 -29.68 45.73
C ALA A 327 -2.92 -31.06 46.37
N GLU A 328 -3.43 -31.18 47.59
CA GLU A 328 -3.63 -32.43 48.26
C GLU A 328 -4.56 -33.36 47.50
N ARG A 329 -5.72 -32.88 47.15
CA ARG A 329 -6.71 -33.62 46.37
C ARG A 329 -6.08 -34.12 45.04
N VAL A 330 -5.35 -33.25 44.33
CA VAL A 330 -4.76 -33.60 43.05
C VAL A 330 -3.61 -34.59 43.22
N LEU A 331 -2.80 -34.51 44.29
CA LEU A 331 -1.78 -35.49 44.56
C LEU A 331 -2.35 -36.87 44.89
N GLU A 332 -3.51 -36.95 45.58
CA GLU A 332 -4.20 -38.19 45.90
C GLU A 332 -4.88 -38.80 44.65
N THR A 333 -5.60 -37.95 43.85
CA THR A 333 -6.39 -38.39 42.68
C THR A 333 -5.70 -38.17 41.34
N GLY A 334 -4.38 -37.89 41.34
CA GLY A 334 -3.65 -37.49 40.13
C GLY A 334 -3.75 -38.48 38.98
N LYS A 335 -3.72 -39.82 39.27
CA LYS A 335 -3.87 -40.82 38.23
C LYS A 335 -5.23 -40.77 37.55
N GLU A 336 -6.30 -40.57 38.30
CA GLU A 336 -7.68 -40.41 37.77
C GLU A 336 -7.82 -39.12 36.96
N GLN A 337 -7.23 -38.03 37.46
CA GLN A 337 -7.17 -36.75 36.72
C GLN A 337 -6.47 -36.90 35.36
N VAL A 338 -5.29 -37.52 35.36
CA VAL A 338 -4.52 -37.75 34.12
C VAL A 338 -5.30 -38.61 33.13
N GLN A 339 -5.92 -39.71 33.55
CA GLN A 339 -6.74 -40.54 32.69
C GLN A 339 -7.91 -39.77 32.06
N CYS A 340 -8.58 -38.96 32.87
CA CYS A 340 -9.65 -38.08 32.38
C CYS A 340 -9.12 -37.07 31.31
N VAL A 341 -8.00 -36.40 31.61
CA VAL A 341 -7.36 -35.44 30.70
C VAL A 341 -6.93 -36.12 29.40
N GLU A 342 -6.27 -37.30 29.48
CA GLU A 342 -5.83 -38.04 28.29
C GLU A 342 -7.00 -38.45 27.39
N ALA A 343 -8.12 -38.89 27.95
CA ALA A 343 -9.31 -39.25 27.20
C ALA A 343 -9.88 -38.04 26.44
N HIS A 344 -9.86 -36.85 27.04
CA HIS A 344 -10.28 -35.59 26.39
C HIS A 344 -9.27 -35.10 25.35
N MET A 345 -7.98 -35.16 25.66
CA MET A 345 -6.89 -34.83 24.74
C MET A 345 -6.94 -35.67 23.46
N ALA A 346 -7.23 -36.97 23.57
CA ALA A 346 -7.39 -37.85 22.40
C ALA A 346 -8.59 -37.43 21.52
N LYS A 347 -9.71 -36.95 22.11
CA LYS A 347 -10.85 -36.44 21.35
C LYS A 347 -10.50 -35.10 20.67
N LEU A 348 -9.81 -34.20 21.38
CA LEU A 348 -9.39 -32.92 20.84
C LEU A 348 -8.36 -33.07 19.71
N SER A 349 -7.41 -34.00 19.85
CA SER A 349 -6.43 -34.32 18.82
C SER A 349 -7.09 -34.78 17.51
N ARG A 350 -8.12 -35.64 17.58
CA ARG A 350 -8.89 -36.07 16.39
C ARG A 350 -9.62 -34.90 15.70
N LYS A 351 -10.09 -33.90 16.45
CA LYS A 351 -10.71 -32.72 15.84
C LYS A 351 -9.73 -31.93 15.00
N LEU A 352 -8.46 -31.94 15.33
CA LEU A 352 -7.42 -31.22 14.59
C LEU A 352 -7.19 -31.77 13.17
N ASP A 353 -7.53 -33.06 12.88
CA ASP A 353 -7.47 -33.62 11.51
C ASP A 353 -8.33 -32.84 10.51
N THR A 354 -9.30 -32.09 11.03
CA THR A 354 -10.16 -31.26 10.19
C THR A 354 -9.37 -30.11 9.51
N ASN A 355 -8.31 -29.60 10.15
CA ASN A 355 -7.48 -28.56 9.54
C ASN A 355 -6.83 -29.07 8.24
N GLU A 356 -6.15 -30.18 8.30
CA GLU A 356 -5.40 -30.75 7.18
C GLU A 356 -6.37 -31.22 6.08
N LYS A 357 -7.48 -31.87 6.47
CA LYS A 357 -8.55 -32.25 5.52
C LYS A 357 -9.12 -31.06 4.77
N MET A 358 -9.39 -29.95 5.46
CA MET A 358 -9.87 -28.74 4.83
C MET A 358 -8.82 -28.09 3.92
N ILE A 359 -7.57 -28.02 4.35
CA ILE A 359 -6.46 -27.50 3.54
C ILE A 359 -6.31 -28.32 2.26
N CYS A 360 -6.27 -29.66 2.36
CA CYS A 360 -6.19 -30.56 1.21
C CYS A 360 -7.39 -30.37 0.27
N ALA A 361 -8.61 -30.30 0.79
CA ALA A 361 -9.82 -30.10 -0.01
C ALA A 361 -9.82 -28.76 -0.76
N ILE A 362 -9.37 -27.66 -0.11
CA ILE A 362 -9.21 -26.35 -0.74
C ILE A 362 -8.18 -26.41 -1.86
N MET A 363 -7.06 -27.09 -1.65
CA MET A 363 -6.00 -27.24 -2.65
C MET A 363 -6.41 -28.12 -3.81
N GLU A 364 -7.09 -29.24 -3.58
CA GLU A 364 -7.62 -30.11 -4.63
C GLU A 364 -8.67 -29.42 -5.49
N LYS A 365 -9.59 -28.68 -4.88
CA LYS A 365 -10.58 -27.88 -5.61
C LYS A 365 -9.91 -26.83 -6.49
N SER A 366 -8.80 -26.27 -6.04
CA SER A 366 -7.98 -25.35 -6.82
C SER A 366 -7.29 -26.05 -8.00
N ARG A 367 -6.78 -27.26 -7.82
CA ARG A 367 -6.14 -28.08 -8.88
C ARG A 367 -7.15 -28.59 -9.91
N LYS A 368 -8.32 -29.05 -9.49
CA LYS A 368 -9.40 -29.54 -10.39
C LYS A 368 -9.93 -28.41 -11.29
N HIS A 369 -10.04 -27.20 -10.76
CA HIS A 369 -10.41 -26.03 -11.59
C HIS A 369 -9.34 -25.69 -12.64
N THR A 370 -8.09 -26.05 -12.41
CA THR A 370 -6.97 -25.81 -13.35
C THR A 370 -6.88 -26.92 -14.42
N MET A 371 -7.42 -28.13 -14.18
CA MET A 371 -7.29 -29.30 -15.07
C MET A 371 -8.54 -29.60 -15.93
N GLN A 372 -9.70 -29.04 -15.63
CA GLN A 372 -10.97 -29.44 -16.26
C GLN A 372 -11.43 -28.58 -17.45
N ASP A 373 -10.61 -27.66 -17.98
CA ASP A 373 -11.09 -26.84 -19.09
C ASP A 373 -10.13 -26.73 -20.29
N PRO A 374 -10.07 -27.72 -21.19
CA PRO A 374 -9.42 -27.60 -22.50
C PRO A 374 -10.30 -26.89 -23.56
N GLN A 375 -11.59 -26.63 -23.31
CA GLN A 375 -12.54 -26.19 -24.36
C GLN A 375 -13.15 -24.78 -24.17
N ASN A 376 -12.83 -24.02 -23.13
CA ASN A 376 -13.42 -22.71 -22.92
C ASN A 376 -12.42 -21.57 -23.06
N ASN A 377 -12.01 -21.32 -24.32
CA ASN A 377 -11.19 -20.14 -24.67
C ASN A 377 -11.88 -18.78 -24.46
N THR A 378 -13.14 -18.77 -24.06
CA THR A 378 -13.93 -17.56 -23.76
C THR A 378 -13.82 -17.11 -22.30
N GLU A 379 -13.63 -18.03 -21.32
CA GLU A 379 -13.42 -17.66 -19.91
C GLU A 379 -11.98 -17.22 -19.58
N LYS A 380 -11.00 -17.53 -20.46
CA LYS A 380 -9.63 -16.96 -20.31
C LYS A 380 -9.62 -15.43 -20.41
N LYS A 381 -10.62 -14.82 -21.07
CA LYS A 381 -10.77 -13.35 -21.13
C LYS A 381 -11.14 -12.73 -19.77
N ASP A 382 -11.92 -13.41 -18.92
CA ASP A 382 -12.30 -12.86 -17.61
C ASP A 382 -11.19 -13.02 -16.54
N LYS A 383 -10.42 -14.12 -16.59
CA LYS A 383 -9.26 -14.29 -15.68
C LYS A 383 -8.09 -13.36 -16.01
N SER A 384 -7.94 -12.97 -17.30
CA SER A 384 -6.99 -11.92 -17.70
C SER A 384 -7.40 -10.55 -17.15
N GLY A 385 -8.70 -10.25 -17.11
CA GLY A 385 -9.24 -9.01 -16.55
C GLY A 385 -8.95 -8.84 -15.05
N VAL A 386 -9.01 -9.90 -14.27
CA VAL A 386 -8.77 -9.87 -12.82
C VAL A 386 -7.26 -9.78 -12.50
N ARG A 387 -6.39 -10.48 -13.24
CA ARG A 387 -4.93 -10.29 -13.17
C ARG A 387 -4.52 -8.87 -13.56
N THR A 388 -5.17 -8.33 -14.58
CA THR A 388 -4.93 -6.97 -15.07
C THR A 388 -5.39 -5.93 -14.04
N ALA A 389 -6.52 -6.14 -13.34
CA ALA A 389 -7.00 -5.23 -12.30
C ALA A 389 -6.04 -5.14 -11.10
N GLY A 390 -5.48 -6.27 -10.66
CA GLY A 390 -4.47 -6.29 -9.59
C GLY A 390 -3.15 -5.59 -9.97
N ALA A 391 -2.68 -5.80 -11.20
CA ALA A 391 -1.50 -5.11 -11.73
C ALA A 391 -1.76 -3.61 -11.88
N ILE A 392 -2.95 -3.21 -12.36
CA ILE A 392 -3.36 -1.80 -12.48
C ILE A 392 -3.37 -1.11 -11.10
N SER A 393 -3.94 -1.77 -10.08
CA SER A 393 -3.97 -1.20 -8.72
C SER A 393 -2.57 -1.05 -8.12
N PHE A 394 -1.66 -1.99 -8.38
CA PHE A 394 -0.27 -1.91 -7.92
C PHE A 394 0.50 -0.79 -8.63
N VAL A 395 0.37 -0.67 -9.95
CA VAL A 395 0.95 0.42 -10.74
C VAL A 395 0.38 1.77 -10.29
N PHE A 396 -0.91 1.84 -9.98
CA PHE A 396 -1.54 3.04 -9.45
C PHE A 396 -0.93 3.46 -8.09
N LEU A 397 -0.74 2.52 -7.16
CA LEU A 397 -0.12 2.82 -5.85
C LEU A 397 1.34 3.25 -6.00
N LEU A 398 2.11 2.62 -6.89
CA LEU A 398 3.48 3.04 -7.19
C LEU A 398 3.51 4.44 -7.80
N THR A 399 2.61 4.73 -8.73
CA THR A 399 2.50 6.06 -9.35
C THR A 399 2.11 7.12 -8.32
N LEU A 400 1.17 6.81 -7.42
CA LEU A 400 0.77 7.71 -6.34
C LEU A 400 1.93 8.00 -5.40
N PHE A 401 2.66 6.96 -4.98
CA PHE A 401 3.86 7.11 -4.14
C PHE A 401 4.93 7.96 -4.83
N ALA A 402 5.19 7.71 -6.11
CA ALA A 402 6.15 8.48 -6.91
C ALA A 402 5.76 9.97 -7.01
N LYS A 403 4.46 10.26 -7.16
CA LYS A 403 3.94 11.65 -7.18
C LYS A 403 4.06 12.33 -5.82
N LEU A 404 3.73 11.62 -4.72
CA LEU A 404 3.90 12.16 -3.36
C LEU A 404 5.37 12.49 -3.07
N LEU A 405 6.28 11.60 -3.46
CA LEU A 405 7.71 11.85 -3.33
C LEU A 405 8.15 13.07 -4.18
N GLY A 406 7.55 13.25 -5.35
CA GLY A 406 7.75 14.45 -6.18
C GLY A 406 7.32 15.72 -5.46
N VAL A 407 6.15 15.74 -4.83
CA VAL A 407 5.67 16.88 -4.04
C VAL A 407 6.63 17.19 -2.87
N VAL A 408 7.09 16.16 -2.15
CA VAL A 408 8.07 16.35 -1.06
C VAL A 408 9.36 16.98 -1.58
N ARG A 409 9.86 16.55 -2.73
CA ARG A 409 11.04 17.17 -3.37
C ARG A 409 10.78 18.64 -3.72
N GLU A 410 9.61 18.97 -4.30
CA GLU A 410 9.25 20.35 -4.62
C GLU A 410 9.14 21.23 -3.36
N MET A 411 8.60 20.68 -2.26
CA MET A 411 8.57 21.39 -0.97
C MET A 411 10.00 21.73 -0.49
N MET A 412 10.94 20.78 -0.61
CA MET A 412 12.34 20.99 -0.24
C MET A 412 13.00 22.08 -1.12
N GLN A 413 12.75 22.04 -2.42
CA GLN A 413 13.26 23.03 -3.37
C GLN A 413 12.70 24.43 -3.08
N ALA A 414 11.39 24.54 -2.85
CA ALA A 414 10.73 25.78 -2.48
C ALA A 414 11.24 26.37 -1.15
N ASN A 415 11.50 25.49 -0.16
CA ASN A 415 12.06 25.91 1.12
C ASN A 415 13.45 26.55 1.00
N ILE A 416 14.28 26.03 0.09
CA ILE A 416 15.68 26.49 -0.07
C ILE A 416 15.77 27.72 -0.97
N PHE A 417 15.05 27.74 -2.09
CA PHE A 417 15.22 28.75 -3.16
C PHE A 417 14.06 29.73 -3.29
N GLY A 418 12.89 29.45 -2.68
CA GLY A 418 11.71 30.30 -2.81
C GLY A 418 11.24 30.48 -4.25
N THR A 419 10.82 31.72 -4.58
CA THR A 419 10.39 32.16 -5.93
C THR A 419 11.34 33.21 -6.52
N GLY A 420 12.58 33.32 -6.04
CA GLY A 420 13.55 34.32 -6.57
C GLY A 420 14.14 33.96 -7.92
N ILE A 421 15.00 34.85 -8.45
CA ILE A 421 15.65 34.73 -9.77
C ILE A 421 16.34 33.38 -10.02
N ASP A 422 16.93 32.77 -9.00
CA ASP A 422 17.56 31.45 -9.11
C ASP A 422 16.52 30.37 -9.43
N ALA A 423 15.33 30.41 -8.80
CA ALA A 423 14.24 29.50 -9.09
C ALA A 423 13.66 29.75 -10.49
N ASP A 424 13.60 31.01 -10.93
CA ASP A 424 13.15 31.37 -12.27
C ASP A 424 14.12 30.85 -13.35
N LEU A 425 15.43 31.04 -13.17
CA LEU A 425 16.45 30.51 -14.09
C LEU A 425 16.40 28.98 -14.19
N TYR A 426 16.20 28.28 -13.06
CA TYR A 426 16.02 26.83 -13.05
C TYR A 426 14.76 26.45 -13.85
N THR A 427 13.64 27.11 -13.57
CA THR A 427 12.34 26.84 -14.21
C THR A 427 12.40 27.10 -15.71
N ALA A 428 12.95 28.22 -16.13
CA ALA A 428 13.13 28.58 -17.53
C ALA A 428 14.00 27.54 -18.27
N SER A 429 15.15 27.15 -17.68
CA SER A 429 16.01 26.13 -18.26
C SER A 429 15.35 24.75 -18.32
N TYR A 430 14.65 24.35 -17.27
CA TYR A 430 13.92 23.08 -17.18
C TYR A 430 12.78 23.02 -18.22
N ASN A 431 11.98 24.07 -18.32
CA ASN A 431 10.88 24.18 -19.27
C ASN A 431 11.38 24.13 -20.71
N SER A 432 12.44 24.89 -21.03
CA SER A 432 13.04 24.94 -22.36
C SER A 432 13.67 23.63 -22.80
N THR A 433 14.09 22.77 -21.87
CA THR A 433 14.83 21.54 -22.18
C THR A 433 14.10 20.29 -21.72
N LEU A 434 14.25 19.92 -20.45
CA LEU A 434 13.81 18.60 -19.94
C LEU A 434 12.29 18.44 -20.01
N TYR A 435 11.51 19.46 -19.65
CA TYR A 435 10.04 19.34 -19.60
C TYR A 435 9.44 19.15 -20.99
N LEU A 436 9.85 19.99 -21.94
CA LEU A 436 9.42 19.87 -23.34
C LEU A 436 9.84 18.51 -23.93
N PHE A 437 11.10 18.13 -23.74
CA PHE A 437 11.62 16.91 -24.33
C PHE A 437 11.06 15.63 -23.67
N THR A 438 10.84 15.61 -22.38
CA THR A 438 10.19 14.47 -21.69
C THR A 438 8.77 14.24 -22.20
N THR A 439 8.04 15.30 -22.49
CA THR A 439 6.70 15.21 -23.10
C THR A 439 6.75 14.61 -24.50
N MET A 440 7.72 15.00 -25.32
CA MET A 440 7.94 14.38 -26.63
C MET A 440 8.32 12.90 -26.50
N CYS A 441 9.24 12.56 -25.59
CA CYS A 441 9.64 11.16 -25.35
C CYS A 441 8.48 10.31 -24.80
N TYR A 442 7.60 10.87 -23.98
CA TYR A 442 6.39 10.20 -23.50
C TYR A 442 5.44 9.86 -24.66
N ALA A 443 5.24 10.79 -25.60
CA ALA A 443 4.44 10.52 -26.80
C ALA A 443 5.07 9.47 -27.71
N LEU A 444 6.40 9.49 -27.86
CA LEU A 444 7.16 8.45 -28.57
C LEU A 444 7.01 7.08 -27.88
N CYS A 445 7.02 7.04 -26.55
CA CYS A 445 6.75 5.83 -25.77
C CYS A 445 5.34 5.28 -26.08
N ILE A 446 4.31 6.13 -26.03
CA ILE A 446 2.92 5.73 -26.34
C ILE A 446 2.79 5.19 -27.76
N ALA A 447 3.46 5.82 -28.74
CA ALA A 447 3.44 5.39 -30.13
C ALA A 447 4.20 4.07 -30.35
N ALA A 448 5.25 3.80 -29.57
CA ALA A 448 6.06 2.58 -29.69
C ALA A 448 5.34 1.33 -29.15
N VAL A 449 4.60 1.46 -28.04
CA VAL A 449 3.97 0.31 -27.35
C VAL A 449 3.12 -0.58 -28.29
N PRO A 450 2.15 -0.07 -29.07
CA PRO A 450 1.33 -0.94 -29.93
C PRO A 450 2.15 -1.59 -31.06
N ILE A 451 3.18 -0.90 -31.59
CA ILE A 451 4.07 -1.44 -32.61
C ILE A 451 4.89 -2.60 -32.02
N LEU A 452 5.54 -2.36 -30.89
CA LEU A 452 6.37 -3.36 -30.21
C LEU A 452 5.54 -4.56 -29.75
N THR A 453 4.36 -4.34 -29.20
CA THR A 453 3.44 -5.42 -28.79
C THR A 453 3.08 -6.31 -29.96
N LYS A 454 2.79 -5.72 -31.15
CA LYS A 454 2.50 -6.47 -32.38
C LYS A 454 3.70 -7.29 -32.83
N GLU A 455 4.91 -6.69 -32.87
CA GLU A 455 6.11 -7.36 -33.34
C GLU A 455 6.59 -8.45 -32.37
N PHE A 456 6.52 -8.23 -31.05
CA PHE A 456 6.83 -9.25 -30.03
C PHE A 456 5.80 -10.39 -30.03
N ALA A 457 4.52 -10.12 -30.30
CA ALA A 457 3.50 -11.14 -30.43
C ALA A 457 3.68 -12.01 -31.68
N ALA A 458 4.27 -11.47 -32.76
CA ALA A 458 4.55 -12.22 -33.97
C ALA A 458 5.78 -13.13 -33.81
N ASP A 459 6.89 -12.61 -33.34
CA ASP A 459 8.13 -13.35 -33.03
C ASP A 459 9.04 -12.51 -32.12
N ARG A 460 9.69 -13.16 -31.15
CA ARG A 460 10.58 -12.48 -30.21
C ARG A 460 11.74 -11.74 -30.90
N LYS A 461 12.38 -12.37 -31.91
CA LYS A 461 13.50 -11.75 -32.66
C LYS A 461 13.03 -10.55 -33.48
N ARG A 462 11.81 -10.58 -34.02
CA ARG A 462 11.19 -9.42 -34.70
C ARG A 462 10.96 -8.28 -33.72
N GLY A 463 10.40 -8.59 -32.54
CA GLY A 463 10.22 -7.61 -31.47
C GLY A 463 11.52 -6.96 -31.03
N GLU A 464 12.58 -7.74 -30.81
CA GLU A 464 13.92 -7.23 -30.46
C GLU A 464 14.54 -6.35 -31.56
N LYS A 465 14.38 -6.73 -32.84
CA LYS A 465 14.80 -5.90 -33.96
C LYS A 465 14.05 -4.56 -34.02
N ALA A 466 12.73 -4.59 -33.87
CA ALA A 466 11.92 -3.39 -33.86
C ALA A 466 12.28 -2.48 -32.66
N ALA A 467 12.48 -3.06 -31.47
CA ALA A 467 12.91 -2.36 -30.28
C ALA A 467 14.28 -1.68 -30.48
N ASN A 468 15.26 -2.40 -31.00
CA ASN A 468 16.60 -1.89 -31.29
C ASN A 468 16.56 -0.77 -32.33
N ASN A 469 15.77 -0.93 -33.39
CA ASN A 469 15.61 0.08 -34.44
C ASN A 469 14.97 1.37 -33.90
N LEU A 470 13.82 1.27 -33.20
CA LEU A 470 13.13 2.43 -32.64
C LEU A 470 13.98 3.14 -31.57
N LEU A 471 14.69 2.39 -30.72
CA LEU A 471 15.61 2.95 -29.74
C LEU A 471 16.78 3.68 -30.42
N THR A 472 17.39 3.10 -31.44
CA THR A 472 18.48 3.73 -32.21
C THR A 472 18.00 5.01 -32.89
N ILE A 473 16.86 4.98 -33.58
CA ILE A 473 16.29 6.17 -34.23
C ILE A 473 16.03 7.28 -33.21
N THR A 474 15.44 6.94 -32.07
CA THR A 474 15.12 7.92 -31.03
C THR A 474 16.40 8.47 -30.37
N LEU A 475 17.41 7.63 -30.14
CA LEU A 475 18.70 8.10 -29.64
C LEU A 475 19.40 9.04 -30.61
N LEU A 476 19.43 8.73 -31.91
CA LEU A 476 19.99 9.63 -32.92
C LEU A 476 19.22 10.96 -32.98
N GLY A 477 17.87 10.91 -32.89
CA GLY A 477 17.03 12.10 -32.80
C GLY A 477 17.34 12.93 -31.56
N SER A 478 17.56 12.28 -30.42
CA SER A 478 17.92 12.95 -29.17
C SER A 478 19.30 13.57 -29.19
N LEU A 479 20.28 12.94 -29.85
CA LEU A 479 21.62 13.52 -30.08
C LEU A 479 21.54 14.76 -30.99
N ALA A 480 20.74 14.70 -32.05
CA ALA A 480 20.45 15.87 -32.87
C ALA A 480 19.77 16.99 -32.06
N ALA A 481 18.83 16.62 -31.16
CA ALA A 481 18.23 17.57 -30.24
C ALA A 481 19.25 18.20 -29.29
N VAL A 482 20.23 17.46 -28.76
CA VAL A 482 21.31 18.05 -27.96
C VAL A 482 22.04 19.14 -28.76
N VAL A 483 22.41 18.85 -30.00
CA VAL A 483 23.11 19.87 -30.86
C VAL A 483 22.20 21.09 -31.08
N LEU A 484 20.92 20.87 -31.38
CA LEU A 484 19.97 21.97 -31.58
C LEU A 484 19.84 22.82 -30.32
N TRP A 485 19.75 22.23 -29.14
CA TRP A 485 19.66 22.95 -27.86
C TRP A 485 20.96 23.67 -27.49
N GLN A 486 22.14 23.10 -27.83
CA GLN A 486 23.43 23.79 -27.68
C GLN A 486 23.48 25.05 -28.56
N VAL A 487 23.03 24.97 -29.81
CA VAL A 487 22.91 26.11 -30.71
C VAL A 487 21.87 27.10 -30.21
N PHE A 488 20.66 26.64 -29.85
CA PHE A 488 19.57 27.47 -29.33
C PHE A 488 20.04 28.30 -28.12
N ALA A 489 20.72 27.67 -27.15
CA ALA A 489 21.28 28.35 -25.99
C ALA A 489 22.30 29.46 -26.32
N SER A 490 22.83 29.49 -27.54
CA SER A 490 23.76 30.48 -28.02
C SER A 490 23.11 31.59 -28.85
N THR A 491 21.82 31.49 -29.13
CA THR A 491 21.10 32.46 -29.97
C THR A 491 20.43 33.54 -29.11
N PRO A 492 20.17 34.75 -29.69
CA PRO A 492 19.35 35.76 -29.02
C PRO A 492 17.91 35.33 -28.72
N LEU A 493 17.42 34.23 -29.35
CA LEU A 493 16.08 33.72 -29.14
C LEU A 493 15.80 33.38 -27.68
N VAL A 494 16.81 32.95 -26.93
CA VAL A 494 16.66 32.67 -25.50
C VAL A 494 16.23 33.92 -24.75
N GLY A 495 16.85 35.05 -25.04
CA GLY A 495 16.50 36.34 -24.45
C GLY A 495 15.13 36.85 -24.89
N THR A 496 14.71 36.57 -26.13
CA THR A 496 13.40 37.03 -26.64
C THR A 496 12.24 36.17 -26.09
N ILE A 497 12.48 34.91 -25.72
CA ILE A 497 11.46 34.01 -25.15
C ILE A 497 11.30 34.27 -23.64
N TRP A 498 12.40 34.48 -22.95
CA TRP A 498 12.44 34.52 -21.49
C TRP A 498 12.77 35.91 -20.98
N ASP A 499 12.45 36.94 -21.58
CA ASP A 499 12.61 38.39 -21.28
C ASP A 499 13.30 38.69 -19.90
N LEU A 500 14.48 38.08 -19.70
CA LEU A 500 15.28 38.19 -18.50
C LEU A 500 16.36 39.26 -18.73
N ASP A 501 16.85 39.84 -17.63
CA ASP A 501 17.94 40.76 -17.65
C ASP A 501 19.17 40.23 -18.42
N ALA A 502 19.82 41.08 -19.20
CA ALA A 502 20.99 40.70 -20.00
C ALA A 502 22.12 40.05 -19.18
N ALA A 503 22.21 40.42 -17.88
CA ALA A 503 23.19 39.84 -16.95
C ALA A 503 22.88 38.33 -16.61
N GLU A 504 21.64 37.91 -16.65
CA GLU A 504 21.22 36.54 -16.30
C GLU A 504 21.19 35.57 -17.49
N LEU A 505 21.13 36.08 -18.73
CA LEU A 505 21.09 35.27 -19.93
C LEU A 505 22.27 34.29 -20.07
N PRO A 506 23.56 34.62 -19.74
CA PRO A 506 24.65 33.66 -19.79
C PRO A 506 24.46 32.49 -18.79
N ARG A 507 23.84 32.75 -17.60
CA ARG A 507 23.52 31.73 -16.59
C ARG A 507 22.44 30.79 -17.13
N LEU A 508 21.35 31.34 -17.67
CA LEU A 508 20.26 30.57 -18.28
C LEU A 508 20.78 29.70 -19.42
N ALA A 509 21.58 30.26 -20.34
CA ALA A 509 22.19 29.52 -21.44
C ALA A 509 23.07 28.35 -20.95
N SER A 510 23.87 28.59 -19.90
CA SER A 510 24.68 27.53 -19.26
C SER A 510 23.79 26.39 -18.70
N TYR A 511 22.68 26.71 -18.06
CA TYR A 511 21.75 25.72 -17.48
C TYR A 511 21.02 24.92 -18.56
N ILE A 512 20.57 25.56 -19.64
CA ILE A 512 20.00 24.90 -20.83
C ILE A 512 21.01 23.92 -21.42
N ARG A 513 22.28 24.32 -21.58
CA ARG A 513 23.34 23.45 -22.12
C ARG A 513 23.59 22.23 -21.26
N ILE A 514 23.63 22.37 -19.92
CA ILE A 514 23.83 21.27 -18.98
C ILE A 514 22.65 20.30 -19.06
N MET A 515 21.41 20.80 -19.02
CA MET A 515 20.21 19.97 -19.06
C MET A 515 20.07 19.25 -20.42
N ALA A 516 20.46 19.90 -21.52
CA ALA A 516 20.40 19.30 -22.84
C ALA A 516 21.25 18.02 -22.95
N CYS A 517 22.35 17.91 -22.20
CA CYS A 517 23.19 16.69 -22.20
C CYS A 517 22.43 15.46 -21.66
N ALA A 518 21.34 15.63 -20.91
CA ALA A 518 20.53 14.51 -20.39
C ALA A 518 19.54 13.95 -21.43
N LEU A 519 19.27 14.65 -22.55
CA LEU A 519 18.23 14.26 -23.51
C LEU A 519 18.36 12.83 -24.05
N PRO A 520 19.54 12.29 -24.39
CA PRO A 520 19.68 10.89 -24.83
C PRO A 520 19.33 9.89 -23.73
N VAL A 521 19.64 10.22 -22.47
CA VAL A 521 19.32 9.39 -21.31
C VAL A 521 17.80 9.36 -21.08
N VAL A 522 17.14 10.51 -21.22
CA VAL A 522 15.68 10.64 -21.16
C VAL A 522 15.03 9.79 -22.24
N ALA A 523 15.49 9.91 -23.49
CA ALA A 523 14.99 9.16 -24.63
C ALA A 523 15.10 7.63 -24.39
N ALA A 524 16.28 7.16 -23.94
CA ALA A 524 16.50 5.76 -23.62
C ALA A 524 15.60 5.27 -22.50
N ALA A 525 15.40 6.07 -21.44
CA ALA A 525 14.54 5.71 -20.31
C ALA A 525 13.09 5.49 -20.76
N TYR A 526 12.52 6.41 -21.55
CA TYR A 526 11.13 6.29 -22.04
C TYR A 526 10.95 5.15 -23.04
N LEU A 527 11.89 4.93 -23.97
CA LEU A 527 11.81 3.81 -24.91
C LEU A 527 11.95 2.45 -24.21
N ASN A 528 12.79 2.34 -23.19
CA ASN A 528 12.86 1.12 -22.38
C ASN A 528 11.54 0.84 -21.66
N VAL A 529 10.83 1.87 -21.18
CA VAL A 529 9.48 1.69 -20.65
C VAL A 529 8.55 1.10 -21.72
N ALA A 530 8.58 1.62 -22.95
CA ALA A 530 7.75 1.08 -24.04
C ALA A 530 8.11 -0.37 -24.37
N ILE A 531 9.40 -0.71 -24.43
CA ILE A 531 9.89 -2.07 -24.69
C ILE A 531 9.39 -3.04 -23.61
N PHE A 532 9.52 -2.67 -22.34
CA PHE A 532 9.13 -3.54 -21.24
C PHE A 532 7.61 -3.56 -20.99
N GLN A 533 6.87 -2.52 -21.36
CA GLN A 533 5.41 -2.58 -21.44
C GLN A 533 4.92 -3.56 -22.49
N ALA A 534 5.58 -3.62 -23.65
CA ALA A 534 5.24 -4.55 -24.72
C ALA A 534 5.49 -6.03 -24.32
N THR A 535 6.26 -6.28 -23.24
CA THR A 535 6.50 -7.59 -22.63
C THR A 535 5.84 -7.73 -21.25
N ASP A 536 4.73 -7.02 -21.01
CA ASP A 536 3.86 -7.09 -19.82
C ASP A 536 4.46 -6.58 -18.51
N HIS A 537 5.53 -5.78 -18.55
CA HIS A 537 6.14 -5.13 -17.36
C HIS A 537 5.64 -3.70 -17.15
N TYR A 538 4.38 -3.53 -16.77
CA TYR A 538 3.73 -2.22 -16.55
C TYR A 538 4.22 -1.50 -15.30
N GLU A 539 4.76 -2.22 -14.32
CA GLU A 539 5.26 -1.68 -13.05
C GLU A 539 6.44 -0.72 -13.23
N LEU A 540 7.23 -0.87 -14.31
CA LEU A 540 8.34 0.04 -14.61
C LEU A 540 7.84 1.47 -14.83
N GLN A 541 6.75 1.65 -15.58
CA GLN A 541 6.18 2.98 -15.81
C GLN A 541 5.72 3.64 -14.50
N GLY A 542 5.06 2.88 -13.62
CA GLY A 542 4.56 3.42 -12.34
C GLY A 542 5.66 3.80 -11.36
N SER A 543 6.80 3.12 -11.41
CA SER A 543 7.94 3.34 -10.48
C SER A 543 9.04 4.25 -11.05
N MET A 544 8.98 4.58 -12.33
CA MET A 544 10.04 5.23 -13.09
C MET A 544 10.57 6.52 -12.44
N SER A 545 9.70 7.38 -11.90
CA SER A 545 10.09 8.66 -11.31
C SER A 545 10.54 8.60 -9.84
N ILE A 546 10.46 7.42 -9.19
CA ILE A 546 10.88 7.27 -7.79
C ILE A 546 12.38 7.57 -7.60
N PRO A 547 13.34 6.96 -8.35
CA PRO A 547 14.75 7.22 -8.13
C PRO A 547 15.14 8.66 -8.49
N TYR A 548 14.52 9.27 -9.48
CA TYR A 548 14.70 10.67 -9.82
C TYR A 548 14.35 11.60 -8.66
N ASN A 549 13.13 11.45 -8.12
CA ASN A 549 12.66 12.30 -7.02
C ASN A 549 13.42 12.03 -5.72
N ALA A 550 13.75 10.77 -5.42
CA ALA A 550 14.52 10.41 -4.23
C ALA A 550 15.95 10.99 -4.27
N PHE A 551 16.63 10.87 -5.41
CA PHE A 551 17.99 11.41 -5.57
C PHE A 551 18.00 12.93 -5.40
N LEU A 552 17.08 13.64 -6.04
CA LEU A 552 17.00 15.09 -5.92
C LEU A 552 16.61 15.53 -4.50
N ALA A 553 15.69 14.82 -3.82
CA ALA A 553 15.35 15.12 -2.44
C ALA A 553 16.57 14.95 -1.51
N ILE A 554 17.34 13.86 -1.67
CA ILE A 554 18.59 13.65 -0.92
C ILE A 554 19.61 14.74 -1.24
N PHE A 555 19.79 15.09 -2.53
CA PHE A 555 20.70 16.13 -2.95
C PHE A 555 20.34 17.49 -2.32
N LEU A 556 19.07 17.87 -2.35
CA LEU A 556 18.58 19.13 -1.78
C LEU A 556 18.85 19.22 -0.28
N VAL A 557 18.64 18.14 0.48
CA VAL A 557 18.90 18.12 1.93
C VAL A 557 20.40 18.17 2.24
N THR A 558 21.25 17.52 1.45
CA THR A 558 22.66 17.35 1.76
C THR A 558 23.55 18.44 1.16
N LEU A 559 23.31 18.80 -0.09
CA LEU A 559 24.16 19.68 -0.89
C LEU A 559 23.44 20.89 -1.48
N GLY A 560 22.10 20.93 -1.45
CA GLY A 560 21.29 21.94 -2.13
C GLY A 560 21.69 23.39 -1.78
N ALA A 561 21.74 23.71 -0.49
CA ALA A 561 22.12 25.03 -0.01
C ALA A 561 23.59 25.36 -0.33
N LYS A 562 24.50 24.37 -0.35
CA LYS A 562 25.94 24.56 -0.58
C LYS A 562 26.28 24.78 -2.06
N TRP A 563 25.62 24.04 -2.96
CA TRP A 563 25.90 24.08 -4.40
C TRP A 563 24.98 25.02 -5.18
N GLY A 564 23.95 25.54 -4.51
CA GLY A 564 22.95 26.44 -5.06
C GLY A 564 22.19 25.83 -6.24
N ILE A 565 21.52 26.69 -7.00
CA ILE A 565 20.65 26.28 -8.10
C ILE A 565 21.40 25.58 -9.24
N LYS A 566 22.66 25.96 -9.51
CA LYS A 566 23.50 25.26 -10.49
C LYS A 566 23.74 23.82 -10.13
N GLY A 567 23.89 23.52 -8.84
CA GLY A 567 23.98 22.16 -8.33
C GLY A 567 22.69 21.35 -8.60
N VAL A 568 21.52 21.97 -8.42
CA VAL A 568 20.21 21.35 -8.71
C VAL A 568 20.07 21.06 -10.21
N VAL A 569 20.53 21.94 -11.09
CA VAL A 569 20.54 21.73 -12.56
C VAL A 569 21.37 20.50 -12.93
N ILE A 570 22.56 20.36 -12.37
CA ILE A 570 23.43 19.21 -12.59
C ILE A 570 22.79 17.94 -12.01
N ALA A 571 22.30 18.01 -10.77
CA ALA A 571 21.66 16.89 -10.10
C ALA A 571 20.44 16.41 -10.86
N SER A 572 19.60 17.32 -11.40
CA SER A 572 18.43 16.98 -12.22
C SER A 572 18.84 16.22 -13.50
N SER A 573 19.94 16.59 -14.12
CA SER A 573 20.47 15.90 -15.30
C SER A 573 21.02 14.51 -14.94
N CYS A 574 21.74 14.38 -13.81
CA CYS A 574 22.27 13.09 -13.32
C CYS A 574 21.17 12.14 -12.85
N ALA A 575 20.07 12.66 -12.28
CA ALA A 575 18.95 11.86 -11.79
C ALA A 575 18.32 10.98 -12.91
N TRP A 576 18.38 11.40 -14.16
CA TRP A 576 17.91 10.62 -15.29
C TRP A 576 18.72 9.34 -15.52
N LEU A 577 20.01 9.32 -15.17
CA LEU A 577 20.82 8.10 -15.22
C LEU A 577 20.29 7.04 -14.24
N LEU A 578 19.88 7.45 -13.04
CA LEU A 578 19.29 6.54 -12.06
C LEU A 578 17.92 6.04 -12.54
N GLN A 579 17.15 6.90 -13.17
CA GLN A 579 15.87 6.53 -13.76
C GLN A 579 16.06 5.51 -14.89
N LEU A 580 17.04 5.71 -15.78
CA LEU A 580 17.40 4.73 -16.82
C LEU A 580 17.88 3.41 -16.20
N ALA A 581 18.68 3.46 -15.14
CA ALA A 581 19.19 2.27 -14.45
C ALA A 581 18.07 1.37 -13.89
N MET A 582 16.87 1.92 -13.59
CA MET A 582 15.69 1.13 -13.21
C MET A 582 15.26 0.12 -14.27
N SER A 583 15.62 0.32 -15.54
CA SER A 583 15.29 -0.64 -16.61
C SER A 583 16.21 -1.85 -16.63
N ILE A 584 17.40 -1.80 -15.98
CA ILE A 584 18.42 -2.87 -16.01
C ILE A 584 17.90 -4.21 -15.48
N PRO A 585 17.20 -4.29 -14.33
CA PRO A 585 16.65 -5.55 -13.85
C PRO A 585 15.66 -6.20 -14.83
N TYR A 586 14.88 -5.38 -15.54
CA TYR A 586 13.92 -5.84 -16.55
C TYR A 586 14.63 -6.34 -17.80
N ALA A 587 15.68 -5.63 -18.26
CA ALA A 587 16.52 -6.07 -19.37
C ALA A 587 17.18 -7.42 -19.08
N LYS A 588 17.71 -7.63 -17.85
CA LYS A 588 18.28 -8.91 -17.41
C LYS A 588 17.22 -10.02 -17.38
N LYS A 589 16.03 -9.73 -16.86
CA LYS A 589 14.94 -10.70 -16.77
C LYS A 589 14.43 -11.14 -18.13
N GLU A 590 14.34 -10.20 -19.08
CA GLU A 590 13.93 -10.46 -20.45
C GLU A 590 15.08 -10.89 -21.36
N HIS A 591 16.30 -11.05 -20.86
CA HIS A 591 17.49 -11.33 -21.66
C HIS A 591 17.64 -10.39 -22.87
N TYR A 592 17.16 -9.13 -22.73
CA TYR A 592 17.21 -8.12 -23.76
C TYR A 592 18.54 -7.39 -23.71
N VAL A 593 19.23 -7.38 -24.85
CA VAL A 593 20.49 -6.63 -25.03
C VAL A 593 20.32 -5.69 -26.20
N TYR A 594 20.49 -4.39 -25.92
CA TYR A 594 20.44 -3.39 -26.98
C TYR A 594 21.59 -3.61 -27.98
N ARG A 595 21.24 -3.69 -29.28
CA ARG A 595 22.16 -3.74 -30.41
C ARG A 595 21.79 -2.65 -31.39
N PRO A 596 22.68 -1.65 -31.63
CA PRO A 596 22.40 -0.58 -32.57
C PRO A 596 21.96 -1.11 -33.93
N MET A 597 20.80 -0.68 -34.38
CA MET A 597 20.26 -1.06 -35.69
C MET A 597 19.48 0.13 -36.26
N LEU A 598 19.68 0.45 -37.52
CA LEU A 598 19.02 1.55 -38.21
C LEU A 598 18.38 1.08 -39.51
N ASP A 599 17.08 0.86 -39.48
CA ASP A 599 16.23 0.59 -40.64
C ASP A 599 15.13 1.67 -40.74
N ARG A 600 15.39 2.68 -41.57
CA ARG A 600 14.46 3.79 -41.81
C ARG A 600 13.29 3.40 -42.73
N LYS A 601 13.40 2.28 -43.48
CA LYS A 601 12.39 1.82 -44.43
C LYS A 601 11.41 0.84 -43.85
N ALA A 602 11.58 0.44 -42.61
CA ALA A 602 10.62 -0.45 -41.94
C ALA A 602 9.23 0.19 -41.88
N ASP A 603 8.21 -0.59 -42.27
CA ASP A 603 6.80 -0.14 -42.45
C ASP A 603 6.22 0.57 -41.23
N TYR A 604 6.69 0.24 -40.04
CA TYR A 604 6.23 0.84 -38.77
C TYR A 604 6.82 2.21 -38.46
N VAL A 605 7.95 2.61 -39.08
CA VAL A 605 8.66 3.86 -38.73
C VAL A 605 7.81 5.09 -39.07
N GLY A 606 7.18 5.11 -40.25
CA GLY A 606 6.27 6.19 -40.64
C GLY A 606 5.07 6.32 -39.69
N THR A 607 4.48 5.18 -39.30
CA THR A 607 3.36 5.12 -38.34
C THR A 607 3.79 5.60 -36.97
N TYR A 608 5.01 5.23 -36.52
CA TYR A 608 5.60 5.66 -35.24
C TYR A 608 5.66 7.19 -35.11
N PHE A 609 6.26 7.87 -36.08
CA PHE A 609 6.37 9.33 -36.02
C PHE A 609 5.03 10.05 -36.20
N LYS A 610 4.17 9.55 -37.11
CA LYS A 610 2.84 10.12 -37.29
C LYS A 610 2.01 10.01 -36.04
N THR A 611 2.00 8.87 -35.38
CA THR A 611 1.27 8.65 -34.12
C THR A 611 1.84 9.52 -33.00
N ALA A 612 3.18 9.58 -32.85
CA ALA A 612 3.82 10.40 -31.86
C ALA A 612 3.49 11.89 -32.03
N LEU A 613 3.58 12.43 -33.26
CA LEU A 613 3.25 13.84 -33.53
C LEU A 613 1.79 14.17 -33.15
N VAL A 614 0.85 13.34 -33.56
CA VAL A 614 -0.56 13.53 -33.22
C VAL A 614 -0.75 13.44 -31.70
N THR A 615 -0.07 12.50 -31.02
CA THR A 615 -0.16 12.35 -29.58
C THR A 615 0.35 13.58 -28.85
N VAL A 616 1.53 14.11 -29.23
CA VAL A 616 2.07 15.36 -28.63
C VAL A 616 1.08 16.50 -28.74
N LEU A 617 0.61 16.76 -29.96
CA LEU A 617 -0.26 17.92 -30.24
C LEU A 617 -1.66 17.83 -29.60
N THR A 618 -2.09 16.66 -29.24
CA THR A 618 -3.46 16.46 -28.73
C THR A 618 -3.53 16.14 -27.24
N THR A 619 -2.49 15.54 -26.65
CA THR A 619 -2.48 15.21 -25.22
C THR A 619 -1.74 16.22 -24.37
N SER A 620 -0.93 17.10 -24.99
CA SER A 620 -0.06 18.04 -24.27
C SER A 620 -0.55 19.49 -24.36
N ILE A 621 -1.83 19.68 -24.66
CA ILE A 621 -2.41 21.03 -24.85
C ILE A 621 -2.19 21.93 -23.63
N PHE A 622 -2.45 21.42 -22.42
CA PHE A 622 -2.23 22.18 -21.20
C PHE A 622 -0.75 22.53 -21.00
N LEU A 623 0.15 21.58 -21.30
CA LEU A 623 1.60 21.86 -21.25
C LEU A 623 2.00 23.01 -22.16
N PHE A 624 1.51 23.03 -23.40
CA PHE A 624 1.85 24.13 -24.33
C PHE A 624 1.27 25.46 -23.86
N CYS A 625 0.03 25.49 -23.34
CA CYS A 625 -0.51 26.69 -22.72
C CYS A 625 0.36 27.14 -21.54
N TYR A 626 0.76 26.22 -20.64
CA TYR A 626 1.63 26.51 -19.52
C TYR A 626 3.00 27.05 -19.95
N LEU A 627 3.61 26.50 -21.01
CA LEU A 627 4.88 27.03 -21.55
C LEU A 627 4.73 28.46 -22.09
N ILE A 628 3.62 28.75 -22.77
CA ILE A 628 3.28 30.10 -23.24
C ILE A 628 3.07 31.03 -22.05
N ASP A 629 2.34 30.57 -21.02
CA ASP A 629 2.07 31.35 -19.81
C ASP A 629 3.35 31.68 -19.06
N THR A 630 4.26 30.72 -18.87
CA THR A 630 5.54 30.96 -18.20
C THR A 630 6.45 31.87 -19.00
N ALA A 631 6.47 31.76 -20.33
CA ALA A 631 7.19 32.71 -21.20
C ALA A 631 6.60 34.12 -21.17
N THR A 632 5.30 34.25 -21.01
CA THR A 632 4.63 35.58 -20.84
C THR A 632 4.91 36.16 -19.46
N ALA A 633 5.00 35.30 -18.44
CA ALA A 633 5.19 35.70 -17.05
C ALA A 633 6.57 36.33 -16.77
N THR A 634 7.60 36.01 -17.56
CA THR A 634 8.95 36.57 -17.39
C THR A 634 8.97 38.12 -17.53
N ALA A 635 8.10 38.66 -18.36
CA ALA A 635 8.00 40.11 -18.59
C ALA A 635 7.07 40.83 -17.59
N LEU A 636 6.45 40.11 -16.66
CA LEU A 636 5.47 40.67 -15.72
C LEU A 636 6.07 41.02 -14.36
N ASN A 637 6.82 40.09 -13.78
CA ASN A 637 7.35 40.22 -12.43
C ASN A 637 8.51 39.24 -12.22
N ASP A 638 9.56 39.66 -11.53
CA ASP A 638 10.60 38.82 -10.97
C ASP A 638 9.91 37.78 -10.02
N SER A 639 10.14 36.54 -10.12
CA SER A 639 9.49 35.46 -9.36
C SER A 639 8.18 34.92 -9.97
N ALA A 640 7.62 35.49 -11.01
CA ALA A 640 6.39 34.99 -11.61
C ALA A 640 6.58 33.62 -12.25
N VAL A 641 7.70 33.36 -12.94
CA VAL A 641 8.01 32.11 -13.61
C VAL A 641 8.03 30.94 -12.64
N SER A 642 8.69 31.09 -11.51
CA SER A 642 8.75 30.08 -10.45
C SER A 642 7.42 29.92 -9.71
N ALA A 643 6.63 30.99 -9.56
CA ALA A 643 5.28 30.89 -9.02
C ALA A 643 4.37 30.04 -9.92
N PHE A 644 4.41 30.25 -11.25
CA PHE A 644 3.75 29.39 -12.22
C PHE A 644 4.23 27.94 -12.16
N TYR A 645 5.54 27.73 -11.97
CA TYR A 645 6.12 26.40 -11.83
C TYR A 645 5.55 25.65 -10.62
N TYR A 646 5.56 26.26 -9.42
CA TYR A 646 5.04 25.60 -8.21
C TYR A 646 3.53 25.38 -8.28
N ALA A 647 2.78 26.32 -8.89
CA ALA A 647 1.36 26.13 -9.15
C ALA A 647 1.10 24.93 -10.07
N ASP A 648 1.84 24.78 -11.19
CA ASP A 648 1.74 23.64 -12.09
C ASP A 648 2.14 22.33 -11.42
N LYS A 649 3.23 22.30 -10.65
CA LYS A 649 3.72 21.09 -9.95
C LYS A 649 2.73 20.54 -8.93
N LEU A 650 1.76 21.32 -8.50
CA LEU A 650 0.65 20.86 -7.68
C LEU A 650 -0.62 20.61 -8.50
N PHE A 651 -0.95 21.51 -9.43
CA PHE A 651 -2.16 21.43 -10.27
C PHE A 651 -2.15 20.21 -11.19
N THR A 652 -1.08 20.03 -11.97
CA THR A 652 -0.99 18.96 -12.97
C THR A 652 -1.07 17.55 -12.36
N PRO A 653 -0.35 17.16 -11.28
CA PRO A 653 -0.52 15.85 -10.66
C PRO A 653 -1.91 15.59 -10.10
N LEU A 654 -2.54 16.58 -9.47
CA LEU A 654 -3.90 16.46 -8.94
C LEU A 654 -4.91 16.23 -10.07
N THR A 655 -4.87 17.08 -11.08
CA THR A 655 -5.78 17.04 -12.24
C THR A 655 -5.60 15.75 -13.03
N THR A 656 -4.36 15.41 -13.42
CA THR A 656 -4.08 14.23 -14.23
C THR A 656 -4.37 12.93 -13.50
N SER A 657 -4.23 12.86 -12.17
CA SER A 657 -4.55 11.63 -11.42
C SER A 657 -6.03 11.31 -11.47
N VAL A 658 -6.89 12.32 -11.36
CA VAL A 658 -8.35 12.16 -11.48
C VAL A 658 -8.72 11.77 -12.92
N LEU A 659 -8.21 12.53 -13.91
CA LEU A 659 -8.52 12.30 -15.31
C LEU A 659 -7.99 10.96 -15.83
N TYR A 660 -6.78 10.56 -15.47
CA TYR A 660 -6.21 9.27 -15.86
C TYR A 660 -7.06 8.10 -15.38
N SER A 661 -7.58 8.19 -14.15
CA SER A 661 -8.44 7.14 -13.59
C SER A 661 -9.73 6.99 -14.38
N ILE A 662 -10.35 8.10 -14.77
CA ILE A 662 -11.58 8.11 -15.59
C ILE A 662 -11.27 7.60 -17.00
N SER A 663 -10.23 8.14 -17.61
CA SER A 663 -9.87 7.87 -19.01
C SER A 663 -9.41 6.43 -19.25
N ALA A 664 -8.66 5.84 -18.33
CA ALA A 664 -8.21 4.45 -18.43
C ALA A 664 -9.38 3.45 -18.48
N VAL A 665 -10.47 3.78 -17.79
CA VAL A 665 -11.69 2.96 -17.79
C VAL A 665 -12.58 3.27 -18.99
N MET A 666 -12.66 4.53 -19.43
CA MET A 666 -13.62 4.96 -20.44
C MET A 666 -13.13 4.74 -21.88
N PHE A 667 -11.84 4.89 -22.16
CA PHE A 667 -11.31 4.76 -23.52
C PHE A 667 -11.53 3.36 -24.14
N PRO A 668 -11.28 2.23 -23.47
CA PRO A 668 -11.64 0.91 -23.99
C PRO A 668 -13.14 0.73 -24.20
N ARG A 669 -13.98 1.41 -23.38
CA ARG A 669 -15.43 1.37 -23.53
C ARG A 669 -15.88 2.19 -24.74
N PHE A 670 -15.28 3.36 -25.01
CA PHE A 670 -15.54 4.15 -26.21
C PHE A 670 -15.27 3.33 -27.48
N ASN A 671 -14.14 2.61 -27.52
CA ASN A 671 -13.83 1.74 -28.64
C ASN A 671 -14.89 0.64 -28.83
N ARG A 672 -15.35 0.00 -27.74
CA ARG A 672 -16.39 -1.04 -27.77
C ARG A 672 -17.77 -0.50 -28.21
N GLU A 673 -18.16 0.64 -27.69
CA GLU A 673 -19.46 1.25 -28.08
C GLU A 673 -19.44 1.71 -29.53
N PHE A 674 -18.31 2.20 -30.03
CA PHE A 674 -18.18 2.58 -31.44
C PHE A 674 -18.30 1.38 -32.41
N THR A 675 -17.82 0.21 -32.01
CA THR A 675 -17.92 -1.03 -32.84
C THR A 675 -19.34 -1.56 -32.99
N LYS A 676 -20.33 -1.09 -32.23
CA LYS A 676 -21.74 -1.50 -32.33
C LYS A 676 -22.48 -0.86 -33.49
N GLU A 677 -21.83 0.03 -34.27
CA GLU A 677 -22.39 0.75 -35.42
C GLU A 677 -23.65 1.61 -35.12
N ASP A 678 -23.99 1.79 -33.83
CA ASP A 678 -25.05 2.69 -33.39
C ASP A 678 -24.48 4.07 -33.05
N SER A 679 -24.45 4.95 -34.03
CA SER A 679 -23.91 6.31 -33.86
C SER A 679 -24.65 7.15 -32.83
N LYS A 680 -25.98 7.00 -32.68
CA LYS A 680 -26.77 7.74 -31.69
C LYS A 680 -26.52 7.19 -30.27
N GLY A 681 -26.50 5.89 -30.10
CA GLY A 681 -26.14 5.23 -28.84
C GLY A 681 -24.75 5.58 -28.41
N TYR A 682 -23.77 5.60 -29.31
CA TYR A 682 -22.40 6.00 -29.08
C TYR A 682 -22.30 7.44 -28.56
N LEU A 683 -22.89 8.41 -29.28
CA LEU A 683 -22.89 9.80 -28.86
C LEU A 683 -23.62 10.01 -27.53
N GLY A 684 -24.74 9.31 -27.29
CA GLY A 684 -25.47 9.31 -26.02
C GLY A 684 -24.60 8.79 -24.85
N TYR A 685 -23.81 7.75 -25.10
CA TYR A 685 -22.88 7.19 -24.11
C TYR A 685 -21.77 8.20 -23.79
N ILE A 686 -21.14 8.82 -24.79
CA ILE A 686 -20.11 9.85 -24.59
C ILE A 686 -20.66 11.01 -23.77
N TRP A 687 -21.86 11.51 -24.13
CA TRP A 687 -22.45 12.63 -23.38
C TRP A 687 -22.68 12.27 -21.92
N ASN A 688 -23.21 11.09 -21.64
CA ASN A 688 -23.45 10.62 -20.27
C ASN A 688 -22.15 10.55 -19.46
N VAL A 689 -21.07 10.07 -20.06
CA VAL A 689 -19.74 10.02 -19.39
C VAL A 689 -19.22 11.43 -19.14
N THR A 690 -19.35 12.33 -20.11
CA THR A 690 -18.90 13.74 -20.01
C THR A 690 -19.69 14.48 -18.94
N GLU A 691 -21.03 14.35 -18.94
CA GLU A 691 -21.93 14.93 -17.95
C GLU A 691 -21.56 14.46 -16.53
N ASN A 692 -21.38 13.14 -16.33
CA ASN A 692 -21.00 12.58 -15.03
C ASN A 692 -19.64 13.05 -14.56
N THR A 693 -18.66 13.16 -15.46
CA THR A 693 -17.32 13.64 -15.16
C THR A 693 -17.36 15.11 -14.76
N LEU A 694 -18.10 15.94 -15.47
CA LEU A 694 -18.28 17.35 -15.11
C LEU A 694 -18.88 17.50 -13.71
N LEU A 695 -19.96 16.79 -13.40
CA LEU A 695 -20.63 16.84 -12.09
C LEU A 695 -19.74 16.38 -10.95
N PHE A 696 -18.77 15.50 -11.21
CA PHE A 696 -17.78 15.08 -10.23
C PHE A 696 -16.64 16.09 -10.06
N ILE A 697 -16.17 16.71 -11.15
CA ILE A 697 -15.00 17.61 -11.13
C ILE A 697 -15.37 19.01 -10.65
N LEU A 698 -16.57 19.51 -10.94
CA LEU A 698 -16.99 20.85 -10.56
C LEU A 698 -16.84 21.18 -9.05
N PRO A 699 -17.26 20.33 -8.09
CA PRO A 699 -17.01 20.59 -6.68
C PRO A 699 -15.52 20.56 -6.32
N VAL A 700 -14.70 19.75 -6.99
CA VAL A 700 -13.24 19.74 -6.80
C VAL A 700 -12.63 21.05 -7.26
N CYS A 701 -13.06 21.57 -8.43
CA CYS A 701 -12.64 22.88 -8.92
C CYS A 701 -12.98 23.98 -7.90
N ALA A 702 -14.21 23.97 -7.37
CA ALA A 702 -14.64 24.97 -6.38
C ALA A 702 -13.77 24.93 -5.11
N MET A 703 -13.40 23.75 -4.62
CA MET A 703 -12.49 23.60 -3.48
C MET A 703 -11.09 24.13 -3.80
N MET A 704 -10.53 23.77 -4.96
CA MET A 704 -9.20 24.24 -5.37
C MET A 704 -9.18 25.76 -5.58
N CYS A 705 -10.25 26.35 -6.08
CA CYS A 705 -10.37 27.79 -6.22
C CYS A 705 -10.48 28.50 -4.86
N ALA A 706 -11.32 27.99 -3.95
CA ALA A 706 -11.56 28.63 -2.65
C ALA A 706 -10.35 28.53 -1.71
N PHE A 707 -9.66 27.40 -1.72
CA PHE A 707 -8.53 27.11 -0.82
C PHE A 707 -7.17 27.17 -1.53
N GLY A 708 -7.06 27.70 -2.75
CA GLY A 708 -5.84 27.68 -3.53
C GLY A 708 -4.63 28.23 -2.79
N THR A 709 -4.75 29.43 -2.20
CA THR A 709 -3.69 30.06 -1.39
C THR A 709 -3.40 29.24 -0.12
N ASP A 710 -4.44 28.71 0.55
CA ASP A 710 -4.28 27.93 1.78
C ASP A 710 -3.57 26.58 1.52
N ILE A 711 -3.88 25.96 0.39
CA ILE A 711 -3.20 24.72 -0.07
C ILE A 711 -1.71 25.00 -0.33
N ILE A 712 -1.39 26.08 -1.04
CA ILE A 712 -0.01 26.49 -1.30
C ILE A 712 0.70 26.82 0.00
N ARG A 713 0.06 27.53 0.93
CA ARG A 713 0.60 27.86 2.26
C ARG A 713 0.98 26.62 3.05
N VAL A 714 0.08 25.64 3.14
CA VAL A 714 0.33 24.39 3.86
C VAL A 714 1.53 23.64 3.28
N ILE A 715 1.63 23.60 1.94
CA ILE A 715 2.60 22.75 1.24
C ILE A 715 3.96 23.46 1.11
N PHE A 716 4.00 24.71 0.66
CA PHE A 716 5.24 25.35 0.25
C PHE A 716 5.75 26.46 1.20
N GLU A 717 4.87 27.19 1.92
CA GLU A 717 5.30 28.32 2.75
C GLU A 717 6.24 27.88 3.87
N SER A 718 7.55 27.95 3.60
CA SER A 718 8.61 27.66 4.58
C SER A 718 9.96 28.12 4.03
N GLY A 719 10.87 28.50 4.93
CA GLY A 719 12.22 28.94 4.54
C GLY A 719 12.19 30.14 3.61
N SER A 720 12.75 30.03 2.43
CA SER A 720 12.80 31.06 1.40
C SER A 720 11.48 31.29 0.64
N PHE A 721 10.48 30.41 0.81
CA PHE A 721 9.15 30.59 0.20
C PHE A 721 8.28 31.45 1.12
N THR A 722 8.19 32.73 0.82
CA THR A 722 7.54 33.75 1.66
C THR A 722 6.01 33.74 1.56
N ALA A 723 5.33 34.55 2.40
CA ALA A 723 3.89 34.75 2.31
C ALA A 723 3.49 35.44 0.98
N GLU A 724 4.34 36.32 0.43
CA GLU A 724 4.13 36.96 -0.88
C GLU A 724 4.19 35.91 -2.00
N SER A 725 5.21 35.00 -1.97
CA SER A 725 5.30 33.85 -2.87
C SER A 725 4.07 32.96 -2.78
N THR A 726 3.54 32.77 -1.57
CA THR A 726 2.33 31.99 -1.30
C THR A 726 1.10 32.60 -1.94
N GLU A 727 0.91 33.92 -1.81
CA GLU A 727 -0.26 34.61 -2.36
C GLU A 727 -0.24 34.61 -3.89
N MET A 728 0.91 34.92 -4.49
CA MET A 728 1.08 34.89 -5.96
C MET A 728 0.82 33.49 -6.49
N THR A 729 1.53 32.45 -5.98
CA THR A 729 1.41 31.07 -6.43
C THR A 729 0.00 30.52 -6.21
N GLY A 730 -0.62 30.82 -5.06
CA GLY A 730 -1.97 30.39 -4.71
C GLY A 730 -3.03 30.99 -5.61
N SER A 731 -2.86 32.26 -5.97
CA SER A 731 -3.75 32.96 -6.90
C SER A 731 -3.65 32.38 -8.32
N ILE A 732 -2.46 32.09 -8.82
CA ILE A 732 -2.22 31.39 -10.09
C ILE A 732 -2.86 30.00 -10.07
N PHE A 733 -2.63 29.23 -9.01
CA PHE A 733 -3.19 27.88 -8.83
C PHE A 733 -4.73 27.91 -8.86
N ALA A 734 -5.36 28.85 -8.15
CA ALA A 734 -6.82 29.01 -8.13
C ALA A 734 -7.38 29.38 -9.52
N ARG A 735 -6.67 30.16 -10.32
CA ARG A 735 -7.09 30.49 -11.70
C ARG A 735 -6.95 29.28 -12.65
N TYR A 736 -5.89 28.49 -12.54
CA TYR A 736 -5.77 27.23 -13.27
C TYR A 736 -6.86 26.21 -12.89
N ALA A 737 -7.26 26.18 -11.62
CA ALA A 737 -8.32 25.29 -11.14
C ALA A 737 -9.67 25.54 -11.81
N LEU A 738 -9.97 26.77 -12.25
CA LEU A 738 -11.18 27.09 -13.04
C LEU A 738 -11.21 26.32 -14.37
N GLY A 739 -10.05 26.14 -15.00
CA GLY A 739 -9.89 25.40 -16.26
C GLY A 739 -9.92 23.89 -16.14
N MET A 740 -9.84 23.33 -14.92
CA MET A 740 -9.75 21.87 -14.72
C MET A 740 -10.93 21.11 -15.34
N SER A 741 -12.15 21.62 -15.19
CA SER A 741 -13.36 21.00 -15.74
C SER A 741 -13.35 20.99 -17.27
N ALA A 742 -12.90 22.08 -17.89
CA ALA A 742 -12.76 22.20 -19.35
C ALA A 742 -11.66 21.27 -19.88
N PHE A 743 -10.52 21.18 -19.20
CA PHE A 743 -9.46 20.26 -19.56
C PHE A 743 -9.92 18.80 -19.50
N ALA A 744 -10.74 18.44 -18.50
CA ALA A 744 -11.35 17.12 -18.39
C ALA A 744 -12.26 16.79 -19.58
N VAL A 745 -13.08 17.74 -20.00
CA VAL A 745 -13.96 17.56 -21.17
C VAL A 745 -13.12 17.38 -22.44
N LEU A 746 -12.12 18.24 -22.67
CA LEU A 746 -11.21 18.13 -23.80
C LEU A 746 -10.53 16.76 -23.87
N ASP A 747 -9.99 16.26 -22.75
CA ASP A 747 -9.32 14.97 -22.68
C ASP A 747 -10.27 13.80 -23.04
N LEU A 748 -11.50 13.82 -22.50
CA LEU A 748 -12.51 12.81 -22.80
C LEU A 748 -12.96 12.83 -24.27
N LEU A 749 -13.25 14.03 -24.81
CA LEU A 749 -13.71 14.19 -26.18
C LEU A 749 -12.59 13.88 -27.19
N ASN A 750 -11.33 14.23 -26.90
CA ASN A 750 -10.18 13.80 -27.69
C ASN A 750 -10.17 12.26 -27.83
N LYS A 751 -10.37 11.52 -26.73
CA LYS A 751 -10.39 10.05 -26.73
C LYS A 751 -11.61 9.48 -27.47
N ALA A 752 -12.76 10.16 -27.38
CA ALA A 752 -13.93 9.79 -28.16
C ALA A 752 -13.68 9.93 -29.68
N TYR A 753 -13.04 11.01 -30.12
CA TYR A 753 -12.65 11.19 -31.52
C TYR A 753 -11.59 10.17 -31.96
N TYR A 754 -10.66 9.78 -31.08
CA TYR A 754 -9.66 8.74 -31.41
C TYR A 754 -10.32 7.38 -31.60
N ALA A 755 -11.32 7.03 -30.77
CA ALA A 755 -12.11 5.82 -30.96
C ALA A 755 -12.81 5.81 -32.34
N MET A 756 -13.26 6.97 -32.82
CA MET A 756 -13.85 7.15 -34.18
C MET A 756 -12.79 7.21 -35.29
N LYS A 757 -11.51 7.15 -34.99
CA LYS A 757 -10.39 7.35 -35.93
C LYS A 757 -10.37 8.74 -36.60
N LYS A 758 -11.03 9.74 -36.01
CA LYS A 758 -11.11 11.12 -36.52
C LYS A 758 -10.15 12.01 -35.74
N THR A 759 -8.87 11.99 -36.07
CA THR A 759 -7.82 12.70 -35.31
C THR A 759 -7.63 14.18 -35.69
N LEU A 760 -8.12 14.58 -36.88
CA LEU A 760 -7.93 15.94 -37.39
C LEU A 760 -8.74 17.00 -36.62
N VAL A 761 -9.99 16.70 -36.24
CA VAL A 761 -10.86 17.62 -35.53
C VAL A 761 -10.30 18.03 -34.19
N PRO A 762 -9.91 17.09 -33.29
CA PRO A 762 -9.25 17.45 -32.04
C PRO A 762 -7.94 18.22 -32.26
N LEU A 763 -7.17 17.87 -33.28
CA LEU A 763 -5.93 18.58 -33.59
C LEU A 763 -6.19 20.06 -33.89
N LEU A 764 -7.15 20.37 -34.78
CA LEU A 764 -7.46 21.75 -35.18
C LEU A 764 -8.03 22.57 -34.02
N ILE A 765 -8.92 21.96 -33.19
CA ILE A 765 -9.48 22.67 -32.02
C ILE A 765 -8.40 22.94 -30.97
N ASN A 766 -7.52 21.98 -30.70
CA ASN A 766 -6.43 22.17 -29.76
C ASN A 766 -5.41 23.22 -30.23
N LEU A 767 -5.10 23.28 -31.54
CA LEU A 767 -4.31 24.39 -32.10
C LEU A 767 -5.04 25.74 -31.94
N GLY A 768 -6.36 25.75 -32.14
CA GLY A 768 -7.19 26.96 -31.90
C GLY A 768 -7.12 27.40 -30.42
N VAL A 769 -7.10 26.46 -29.47
CA VAL A 769 -6.92 26.78 -28.04
C VAL A 769 -5.57 27.43 -27.77
N LEU A 770 -4.48 26.96 -28.39
CA LEU A 770 -3.15 27.55 -28.26
C LEU A 770 -3.09 28.99 -28.78
N VAL A 771 -3.65 29.20 -29.97
CA VAL A 771 -3.70 30.56 -30.56
C VAL A 771 -4.55 31.49 -29.70
N LEU A 772 -5.68 30.98 -29.18
CA LEU A 772 -6.57 31.77 -28.31
C LEU A 772 -5.88 32.09 -26.98
N ASN A 773 -5.14 31.14 -26.39
CA ASN A 773 -4.35 31.38 -25.17
C ASN A 773 -3.31 32.47 -25.39
N LEU A 774 -2.58 32.46 -26.52
CA LEU A 774 -1.63 33.52 -26.90
C LEU A 774 -2.29 34.90 -26.96
N ILE A 775 -3.47 34.95 -27.59
CA ILE A 775 -4.23 36.21 -27.71
C ILE A 775 -4.71 36.69 -26.34
N LEU A 776 -5.31 35.80 -25.55
CA LEU A 776 -5.85 36.13 -24.23
C LEU A 776 -4.76 36.52 -23.23
N ASN A 777 -3.56 35.95 -23.32
CA ASN A 777 -2.43 36.38 -22.50
C ASN A 777 -2.02 37.82 -22.75
N ARG A 778 -2.21 38.35 -23.97
CA ARG A 778 -2.01 39.76 -24.27
C ARG A 778 -3.12 40.66 -23.73
N VAL A 779 -4.33 40.13 -23.65
CA VAL A 779 -5.50 40.88 -23.12
C VAL A 779 -5.48 40.92 -21.61
N PHE A 780 -5.19 39.78 -20.97
CA PHE A 780 -5.11 39.61 -19.50
C PHE A 780 -3.66 39.64 -19.00
N TYR A 781 -2.91 40.67 -19.35
CA TYR A 781 -1.47 40.81 -19.10
C TYR A 781 -1.19 41.17 -17.64
N THR A 782 -1.46 40.21 -16.72
CA THR A 782 -1.13 40.25 -15.28
C THR A 782 -0.82 38.82 -14.81
N ASP A 783 -0.11 38.65 -13.69
CA ASP A 783 0.30 37.34 -13.17
C ASP A 783 -0.88 36.36 -13.06
N THR A 784 -1.97 36.82 -12.44
CA THR A 784 -3.19 35.97 -12.32
C THR A 784 -4.02 35.94 -13.60
N GLY A 785 -3.92 36.99 -14.43
CA GLY A 785 -4.65 37.11 -15.69
C GLY A 785 -4.19 36.11 -16.73
N VAL A 786 -2.90 35.84 -16.83
CA VAL A 786 -2.31 34.84 -17.73
C VAL A 786 -2.83 33.41 -17.40
N ALA A 787 -2.90 33.06 -16.12
CA ALA A 787 -3.47 31.75 -15.71
C ALA A 787 -4.99 31.65 -16.00
N LEU A 788 -5.71 32.81 -15.86
CA LEU A 788 -7.13 32.87 -16.24
C LEU A 788 -7.32 32.75 -17.75
N ALA A 789 -6.43 33.33 -18.56
CA ALA A 789 -6.45 33.23 -20.01
C ALA A 789 -6.39 31.75 -20.48
N THR A 790 -5.52 30.95 -19.87
CA THR A 790 -5.46 29.53 -20.14
C THR A 790 -6.76 28.80 -19.79
N SER A 791 -7.34 29.07 -18.62
CA SER A 791 -8.61 28.49 -18.22
C SER A 791 -9.76 28.86 -19.17
N LEU A 792 -9.79 30.11 -19.65
CA LEU A 792 -10.78 30.57 -20.64
C LEU A 792 -10.56 29.90 -22.01
N ALA A 793 -9.30 29.83 -22.48
CA ALA A 793 -8.98 29.18 -23.75
C ALA A 793 -9.39 27.72 -23.77
N LEU A 794 -9.09 26.97 -22.71
CA LEU A 794 -9.50 25.59 -22.53
C LEU A 794 -11.03 25.45 -22.51
N THR A 795 -11.72 26.37 -21.82
CA THR A 795 -13.20 26.36 -21.73
C THR A 795 -13.85 26.60 -23.11
N ILE A 796 -13.36 27.56 -23.85
CA ILE A 796 -13.84 27.83 -25.23
C ILE A 796 -13.57 26.63 -26.14
N GLY A 797 -12.39 26.02 -26.02
CA GLY A 797 -12.03 24.82 -26.77
C GLY A 797 -12.92 23.61 -26.43
N ALA A 798 -13.24 23.41 -25.14
CA ALA A 798 -14.15 22.35 -24.70
C ALA A 798 -15.56 22.53 -25.23
N ILE A 799 -16.07 23.77 -25.23
CA ILE A 799 -17.36 24.14 -25.81
C ILE A 799 -17.35 23.89 -27.32
N ALA A 800 -16.32 24.36 -28.04
CA ALA A 800 -16.19 24.19 -29.49
C ALA A 800 -16.17 22.71 -29.88
N MET A 801 -15.40 21.88 -29.13
CA MET A 801 -15.32 20.44 -29.36
C MET A 801 -16.64 19.72 -29.08
N THR A 802 -17.36 20.17 -28.03
CA THR A 802 -18.69 19.64 -27.70
C THR A 802 -19.70 19.98 -28.80
N ILE A 803 -19.75 21.25 -29.23
CA ILE A 803 -20.64 21.68 -30.33
C ILE A 803 -20.34 20.87 -31.59
N GLN A 804 -19.07 20.73 -31.95
CA GLN A 804 -18.66 20.00 -33.16
C GLN A 804 -19.02 18.53 -33.10
N LEU A 805 -18.85 17.85 -31.96
CA LEU A 805 -19.16 16.43 -31.83
C LEU A 805 -20.66 16.14 -31.85
N PHE A 806 -21.46 17.01 -31.23
CA PHE A 806 -22.91 16.83 -31.05
C PHE A 806 -23.75 17.65 -32.01
N HIS A 807 -23.12 18.29 -33.02
CA HIS A 807 -23.82 19.09 -34.05
C HIS A 807 -24.93 18.29 -34.69
N GLY A 808 -26.10 18.90 -34.80
CA GLY A 808 -27.30 18.28 -35.43
C GLY A 808 -27.98 17.21 -34.58
N THR A 809 -27.54 16.99 -33.32
CA THR A 809 -28.16 16.05 -32.39
C THR A 809 -28.91 16.76 -31.26
N LYS A 810 -29.92 16.10 -30.68
CA LYS A 810 -30.61 16.56 -29.45
C LYS A 810 -30.09 15.83 -28.18
N ILE A 811 -28.88 15.33 -28.22
CA ILE A 811 -28.31 14.49 -27.16
C ILE A 811 -27.84 15.34 -25.98
N VAL A 812 -27.32 16.54 -26.25
CA VAL A 812 -26.79 17.44 -25.19
C VAL A 812 -27.94 17.94 -24.31
N ARG A 813 -27.88 17.54 -23.04
CA ARG A 813 -28.84 17.96 -22.01
C ARG A 813 -28.21 19.02 -21.13
N LEU A 814 -28.66 20.28 -21.26
CA LEU A 814 -28.12 21.39 -20.48
C LEU A 814 -28.67 21.45 -19.05
N VAL A 815 -29.89 20.97 -18.82
CA VAL A 815 -30.57 21.06 -17.51
C VAL A 815 -29.77 20.37 -16.38
N PRO A 816 -29.25 19.16 -16.54
CA PRO A 816 -28.41 18.55 -15.48
C PRO A 816 -27.13 19.33 -15.21
N LEU A 817 -26.50 19.90 -16.24
CA LEU A 817 -25.29 20.73 -16.07
C LEU A 817 -25.60 22.02 -15.32
N LEU A 818 -26.70 22.70 -15.66
CA LEU A 818 -27.13 23.93 -14.95
C LEU A 818 -27.44 23.62 -13.47
N LYS A 819 -28.09 22.51 -13.19
CA LYS A 819 -28.31 22.06 -11.81
C LYS A 819 -26.98 21.80 -11.05
N GLY A 820 -26.03 21.16 -11.71
CA GLY A 820 -24.70 20.94 -11.16
C GLY A 820 -23.93 22.22 -10.89
N LEU A 821 -24.00 23.17 -11.83
CA LEU A 821 -23.41 24.51 -11.64
C LEU A 821 -24.07 25.26 -10.49
N ALA A 822 -25.40 25.23 -10.35
CA ALA A 822 -26.11 25.82 -9.22
C ALA A 822 -25.71 25.20 -7.87
N ALA A 823 -25.58 23.88 -7.82
CA ALA A 823 -25.10 23.19 -6.63
C ALA A 823 -23.64 23.56 -6.30
N THR A 824 -22.79 23.69 -7.32
CA THR A 824 -21.39 24.12 -7.18
C THR A 824 -21.30 25.56 -6.72
N ALA A 825 -22.16 26.46 -7.23
CA ALA A 825 -22.22 27.84 -6.79
C ALA A 825 -22.65 27.96 -5.31
N ALA A 826 -23.65 27.19 -4.88
CA ALA A 826 -24.05 27.11 -3.47
C ALA A 826 -22.92 26.61 -2.59
N MET A 827 -22.20 25.57 -3.03
CA MET A 827 -20.99 25.06 -2.35
C MET A 827 -19.93 26.16 -2.27
N ALA A 828 -19.64 26.86 -3.37
CA ALA A 828 -18.62 27.90 -3.39
C ALA A 828 -18.91 29.04 -2.40
N VAL A 829 -20.18 29.47 -2.27
CA VAL A 829 -20.60 30.46 -1.25
C VAL A 829 -20.23 29.96 0.16
N VAL A 830 -20.48 28.69 0.47
CA VAL A 830 -20.15 28.12 1.77
C VAL A 830 -18.63 28.01 1.95
N LEU A 831 -17.88 27.62 0.92
CA LEU A 831 -16.43 27.53 1.00
C LEU A 831 -15.77 28.90 1.23
N TYR A 832 -16.14 29.90 0.44
CA TYR A 832 -15.60 31.29 0.60
C TYR A 832 -16.06 31.93 1.90
N GLY A 833 -17.34 31.77 2.29
CA GLY A 833 -17.86 32.26 3.55
C GLY A 833 -17.23 31.59 4.77
N GLY A 834 -17.12 30.25 4.73
CA GLY A 834 -16.46 29.51 5.78
C GLY A 834 -14.97 29.81 5.90
N ARG A 835 -14.27 29.98 4.76
CA ARG A 835 -12.87 30.43 4.73
C ARG A 835 -12.70 31.80 5.39
N SER A 836 -13.51 32.79 5.01
CA SER A 836 -13.42 34.15 5.55
C SER A 836 -13.77 34.25 7.04
N LEU A 837 -14.61 33.34 7.55
CA LEU A 837 -15.05 33.35 8.96
C LEU A 837 -14.11 32.54 9.86
N LEU A 838 -13.51 31.45 9.37
CA LEU A 838 -12.79 30.47 10.18
C LEU A 838 -11.27 30.56 10.04
N VAL A 839 -10.75 30.92 8.87
CA VAL A 839 -9.32 30.93 8.59
C VAL A 839 -8.72 32.29 8.93
N ALA A 840 -7.74 32.29 9.83
CA ALA A 840 -6.98 33.49 10.21
C ALA A 840 -5.57 33.47 9.57
N ALA A 841 -4.98 34.64 9.38
CA ALA A 841 -3.66 34.81 8.79
C ALA A 841 -2.53 34.16 9.64
N ASP A 842 -2.72 34.09 10.94
CA ASP A 842 -1.78 33.55 11.93
C ASP A 842 -2.02 32.06 12.27
N ASP A 843 -2.97 31.40 11.60
CA ASP A 843 -3.24 29.98 11.84
C ASP A 843 -1.98 29.12 11.55
N SER A 844 -1.69 28.19 12.44
CA SER A 844 -0.68 27.17 12.18
C SER A 844 -1.08 26.28 11.00
N LYS A 845 -0.13 25.71 10.28
CA LYS A 845 -0.40 24.82 9.14
C LYS A 845 -1.38 23.69 9.48
N LEU A 846 -1.27 23.10 10.68
CA LEU A 846 -2.18 22.04 11.12
C LEU A 846 -3.60 22.57 11.34
N MET A 847 -3.73 23.76 11.97
CA MET A 847 -5.03 24.40 12.19
C MET A 847 -5.69 24.76 10.85
N LEU A 848 -4.92 25.26 9.91
CA LEU A 848 -5.35 25.58 8.56
C LEU A 848 -5.91 24.34 7.83
N VAL A 849 -5.20 23.19 7.90
CA VAL A 849 -5.67 21.92 7.34
C VAL A 849 -7.00 21.49 7.97
N VAL A 850 -7.14 21.62 9.29
CA VAL A 850 -8.37 21.23 10.01
C VAL A 850 -9.53 22.15 9.59
N LYS A 851 -9.33 23.47 9.58
CA LYS A 851 -10.36 24.46 9.25
C LYS A 851 -10.81 24.35 7.79
N CYS A 852 -9.86 24.27 6.84
CA CYS A 852 -10.16 24.07 5.42
C CYS A 852 -10.80 22.70 5.17
N GLY A 853 -10.34 21.65 5.86
CA GLY A 853 -10.94 20.32 5.78
C GLY A 853 -12.38 20.29 6.27
N LEU A 854 -12.67 20.91 7.42
CA LEU A 854 -14.03 21.01 7.96
C LEU A 854 -14.94 21.80 7.00
N THR A 855 -14.49 22.97 6.54
CA THR A 855 -15.24 23.79 5.58
C THR A 855 -15.47 23.05 4.27
N GLY A 856 -14.47 22.30 3.79
CA GLY A 856 -14.58 21.46 2.60
C GLY A 856 -15.63 20.34 2.75
N VAL A 857 -15.68 19.67 3.91
CA VAL A 857 -16.70 18.66 4.21
C VAL A 857 -18.10 19.28 4.21
N VAL A 858 -18.27 20.43 4.88
CA VAL A 858 -19.57 21.15 4.90
C VAL A 858 -19.96 21.56 3.47
N GLY A 859 -19.02 22.08 2.68
CA GLY A 859 -19.26 22.41 1.27
C GLY A 859 -19.70 21.20 0.44
N CYS A 860 -19.07 20.05 0.61
CA CYS A 860 -19.48 18.81 -0.05
C CYS A 860 -20.90 18.37 0.36
N VAL A 861 -21.23 18.46 1.65
CA VAL A 861 -22.59 18.18 2.12
C VAL A 861 -23.60 19.10 1.47
N VAL A 862 -23.33 20.42 1.38
CA VAL A 862 -24.20 21.38 0.70
C VAL A 862 -24.34 21.05 -0.79
N TYR A 863 -23.26 20.72 -1.50
CA TYR A 863 -23.31 20.27 -2.88
C TYR A 863 -24.27 19.09 -3.08
N VAL A 864 -24.14 18.06 -2.23
CA VAL A 864 -25.00 16.87 -2.28
C VAL A 864 -26.46 17.23 -1.97
N LEU A 865 -26.71 18.01 -0.93
CA LEU A 865 -28.08 18.41 -0.52
C LEU A 865 -28.77 19.23 -1.61
N VAL A 866 -28.09 20.25 -2.17
CA VAL A 866 -28.64 21.06 -3.26
C VAL A 866 -28.88 20.21 -4.51
N SER A 867 -27.96 19.30 -4.84
CA SER A 867 -28.14 18.36 -5.96
C SER A 867 -29.36 17.44 -5.75
N MET A 868 -29.61 17.01 -4.51
CA MET A 868 -30.80 16.22 -4.18
C MET A 868 -32.08 17.05 -4.29
N ILE A 869 -32.10 18.28 -3.78
CA ILE A 869 -33.24 19.21 -3.90
C ILE A 869 -33.56 19.47 -5.38
N LEU A 870 -32.55 19.67 -6.22
CA LEU A 870 -32.69 19.89 -7.65
C LEU A 870 -33.00 18.59 -8.43
N LYS A 871 -33.17 17.45 -7.75
CA LYS A 871 -33.49 16.14 -8.32
C LYS A 871 -32.49 15.73 -9.42
N GLN A 872 -31.20 15.75 -9.11
CA GLN A 872 -30.16 15.20 -10.00
C GLN A 872 -30.11 13.67 -9.88
N ASN A 873 -30.40 12.98 -10.99
CA ASN A 873 -30.53 11.50 -11.03
C ASN A 873 -29.25 10.78 -10.63
N ILE A 874 -28.07 11.31 -10.96
CA ILE A 874 -26.76 10.68 -10.72
C ILE A 874 -26.46 10.48 -9.23
N ILE A 875 -26.72 11.51 -8.42
CA ILE A 875 -26.47 11.45 -6.97
C ILE A 875 -27.47 10.49 -6.33
N ALA A 876 -28.73 10.51 -6.78
CA ALA A 876 -29.75 9.59 -6.31
C ALA A 876 -29.39 8.13 -6.64
N ASP A 877 -28.89 7.84 -7.84
CA ASP A 877 -28.47 6.49 -8.26
C ASP A 877 -27.18 6.03 -7.56
N THR A 878 -26.24 6.93 -7.29
CA THR A 878 -25.02 6.63 -6.53
C THR A 878 -25.34 6.31 -5.09
N ILE A 879 -26.21 7.09 -4.41
CA ILE A 879 -26.66 6.82 -3.04
C ILE A 879 -27.44 5.50 -2.97
N LYS A 880 -28.28 5.18 -3.95
CA LYS A 880 -28.96 3.86 -4.01
C LYS A 880 -27.97 2.69 -4.14
N LYS A 881 -26.87 2.84 -4.85
CA LYS A 881 -25.81 1.83 -4.97
C LYS A 881 -24.97 1.67 -3.68
N PHE A 882 -24.82 2.72 -2.88
CA PHE A 882 -24.17 2.64 -1.56
C PHE A 882 -25.07 2.09 -0.45
N LYS A 883 -26.41 2.10 -0.65
CA LYS A 883 -27.39 1.48 0.29
C LYS A 883 -27.65 0.00 0.02
N LYS A 884 -27.21 -0.54 -1.11
CA LYS A 884 -27.15 -1.97 -1.41
C LYS A 884 -25.74 -2.52 -1.19
#